data_1ea7fe99bd9afb4b1d248ec0fff79ed7
#
_entry.id   1ea7fe99bd9afb4b1d248ec0fff79ed7
#
_cell.length_a   1.000
_cell.length_b   1.000
_cell.length_c   1.000
_cell.angle_alpha   90.00
_cell.angle_beta   90.00
_cell.angle_gamma   90.00
#
_symmetry.space_group_name_H-M   'P 1'
#
loop_
_entity.id
_entity.type
_entity.pdbx_description
1 polymer ?
#
loop_
_entity_poly.entity_id
_entity_poly.type
_entity_poly.pdbx_seq_one_letter_code
_entity_poly.pdbx_strand_id
1 'polypeptide(L)'
;MKREPQKRPFKEQVVAWLKETGARVWTALKHVGRRIKKWVKRFWYCYQLTRWIIVVCLSLFLIMSIHLTFVAKTADVKNLKNRLERTTVIYDRNKQSAGSLYAQKGTYVNLDRISKNVPNAVLSTEDRDFYKEHGFSIKGLGRAGFLLVKNKLLHRDYISGGGSTITQQLVKNAFLTQQQTFSRKAREIFIAVEVENQYSKNEILTMYLNNAYFGHGVWGVQDAAKRYFDEDASELTVPQAATLAGMLTSPEIYDPIEHPAATKQRRNLVIQLMVENHKLTQAQANQYKQVPLAITNGYAPNDTYKYPYFFDAVIAEAESKYGISEKDIMNNGYKVYTTLDQDQQRSMQQTYDDDDNFPVNTADGAKVQSASVAMDPKTGGVTAVVGGRGKHVFRGFNRATQMRRQPGSTIKPIVVYTPALEHGYFYDSTLQDKKQSYGTNRYTPKNYDDTYSGTVPMYKALYESLNAPAVWLLNKIGVNQGYAMAQKFDLPVEKGDKNLALALGGMTKGVSVQQMARAYATFDNEGQMPSAHYITKIEDASGRVIAQNKGNKTKHVISAKTAREMTSMMIGVYDHGTGESAKPAGYTLAGKTGTTNSGIKGDEDSDRDKWMIGYTPDVVVATWEGYDNTSADHALTDISDRNINVLFKNEMTGILDNTPGTKFTVKDAQERAQSNTSKSGGGWKSLFDNDGDLLNQFNQSVNNFGNKASQWWSGVKSLF
;
A
#
# COMPACT_ATOMS: atom_id res chain seq x y z
N MET A 1 58.67 -54.67 64.32
CA MET A 1 58.59 -53.80 63.12
C MET A 1 57.23 -53.18 62.98
N LYS A 2 57.06 -51.89 63.38
CA LYS A 2 55.84 -51.13 63.20
C LYS A 2 55.86 -50.53 61.78
N ARG A 3 54.86 -50.88 60.96
CA ARG A 3 54.69 -50.27 59.63
C ARG A 3 54.14 -48.84 59.79
N GLU A 4 54.87 -47.83 59.27
CA GLU A 4 54.36 -46.46 59.15
C GLU A 4 53.20 -46.36 58.13
N PRO A 5 52.20 -45.54 58.37
CA PRO A 5 51.09 -45.36 57.41
C PRO A 5 51.52 -44.48 56.25
N GLN A 6 51.38 -45.02 55.03
CA GLN A 6 51.67 -44.34 53.79
C GLN A 6 50.76 -43.04 53.66
N LYS A 7 51.40 -41.89 53.54
CA LYS A 7 50.71 -40.60 53.28
C LYS A 7 50.07 -40.61 51.88
N ARG A 8 48.78 -40.40 51.80
CA ARG A 8 48.06 -40.27 50.51
C ARG A 8 48.59 -39.10 49.70
N PRO A 9 48.68 -39.22 48.36
CA PRO A 9 49.16 -38.13 47.51
C PRO A 9 48.32 -36.88 47.60
N PHE A 10 48.96 -35.71 47.54
CA PHE A 10 48.36 -34.39 47.78
C PHE A 10 47.04 -34.11 46.96
N LYS A 11 46.97 -34.61 45.71
CA LYS A 11 45.71 -34.53 44.91
C LYS A 11 44.53 -35.25 45.53
N GLU A 12 44.73 -36.40 46.15
CA GLU A 12 43.65 -37.16 46.81
C GLU A 12 43.19 -36.49 48.12
N GLN A 13 44.14 -35.85 48.82
CA GLN A 13 43.79 -35.07 50.03
C GLN A 13 42.91 -33.83 49.69
N VAL A 14 43.26 -33.12 48.61
CA VAL A 14 42.46 -31.93 48.13
C VAL A 14 41.08 -32.36 47.63
N VAL A 15 40.97 -33.47 46.89
CA VAL A 15 39.68 -33.99 46.41
C VAL A 15 38.79 -34.46 47.57
N ALA A 16 39.41 -35.14 48.61
CA ALA A 16 38.69 -35.56 49.79
C ALA A 16 38.19 -34.35 50.62
N TRP A 17 39.01 -33.31 50.77
CA TRP A 17 38.65 -32.06 51.43
C TRP A 17 37.53 -31.32 50.73
N LEU A 18 37.59 -31.21 49.38
CA LEU A 18 36.50 -30.59 48.57
C LEU A 18 35.19 -31.36 48.67
N LYS A 19 35.23 -32.70 48.67
CA LYS A 19 34.05 -33.53 48.86
C LYS A 19 33.44 -33.37 50.27
N GLU A 20 34.29 -33.34 51.32
CA GLU A 20 33.83 -33.19 52.68
C GLU A 20 33.29 -31.78 52.98
N THR A 21 33.96 -30.73 52.48
CA THR A 21 33.51 -29.35 52.59
C THR A 21 32.22 -29.13 51.77
N GLY A 22 32.13 -29.67 50.57
CA GLY A 22 30.92 -29.65 49.76
C GLY A 22 29.73 -30.35 50.43
N ALA A 23 29.96 -31.50 51.09
CA ALA A 23 28.93 -32.22 51.86
C ALA A 23 28.47 -31.46 53.12
N ARG A 24 29.41 -30.78 53.82
CA ARG A 24 29.08 -29.91 54.95
C ARG A 24 28.28 -28.69 54.58
N VAL A 25 28.68 -28.03 53.47
CA VAL A 25 27.92 -26.88 52.90
C VAL A 25 26.55 -27.34 52.42
N TRP A 26 26.43 -28.47 51.74
CA TRP A 26 25.15 -29.02 51.29
C TRP A 26 24.21 -29.37 52.44
N THR A 27 24.73 -29.98 53.54
CA THR A 27 23.95 -30.27 54.74
C THR A 27 23.52 -29.00 55.48
N ALA A 28 24.40 -27.99 55.54
CA ALA A 28 24.05 -26.70 56.11
C ALA A 28 22.93 -26.00 55.30
N LEU A 29 23.05 -25.98 53.94
CA LEU A 29 22.01 -25.47 53.06
C LEU A 29 20.68 -26.21 53.18
N LYS A 30 20.71 -27.55 53.34
CA LYS A 30 19.49 -28.34 53.63
C LYS A 30 18.86 -27.97 54.96
N HIS A 31 19.67 -27.72 56.02
CA HIS A 31 19.16 -27.31 57.35
C HIS A 31 18.57 -25.91 57.31
N VAL A 32 19.23 -24.95 56.60
CA VAL A 32 18.71 -23.61 56.42
C VAL A 32 17.40 -23.66 55.61
N GLY A 33 17.40 -24.43 54.48
CA GLY A 33 16.18 -24.63 53.67
C GLY A 33 14.99 -25.22 54.46
N ARG A 34 15.24 -26.19 55.38
CA ARG A 34 14.20 -26.75 56.21
C ARG A 34 13.69 -25.72 57.25
N ARG A 35 14.59 -24.89 57.85
CA ARG A 35 14.18 -23.80 58.75
C ARG A 35 13.36 -22.73 58.03
N ILE A 36 13.80 -22.30 56.84
CA ILE A 36 13.05 -21.37 55.99
C ILE A 36 11.70 -21.96 55.63
N LYS A 37 11.62 -23.24 55.23
CA LYS A 37 10.35 -23.90 54.87
C LYS A 37 9.41 -24.01 56.09
N LYS A 38 9.91 -24.30 57.31
CA LYS A 38 9.10 -24.29 58.53
C LYS A 38 8.65 -22.90 58.90
N TRP A 39 9.50 -21.88 58.78
CA TRP A 39 9.18 -20.49 59.03
C TRP A 39 8.10 -19.95 58.05
N VAL A 40 8.29 -20.19 56.74
CA VAL A 40 7.31 -19.83 55.69
C VAL A 40 5.98 -20.52 55.93
N LYS A 41 5.99 -21.83 56.28
CA LYS A 41 4.77 -22.57 56.58
C LYS A 41 4.03 -22.00 57.83
N ARG A 42 4.80 -21.65 58.89
CA ARG A 42 4.24 -21.04 60.11
C ARG A 42 3.69 -19.63 59.81
N PHE A 43 4.41 -18.81 59.09
CA PHE A 43 3.99 -17.48 58.62
C PHE A 43 2.70 -17.61 57.79
N TRP A 44 2.67 -18.55 56.83
CA TRP A 44 1.52 -18.82 55.96
C TRP A 44 0.25 -19.14 56.75
N TYR A 45 0.37 -20.00 57.75
CA TYR A 45 -0.78 -20.37 58.59
C TYR A 45 -1.18 -19.27 59.59
N CYS A 46 -0.22 -18.61 60.26
CA CYS A 46 -0.50 -17.54 61.21
C CYS A 46 -1.24 -16.35 60.58
N TYR A 47 -0.87 -15.97 59.35
CA TYR A 47 -1.48 -14.84 58.67
C TYR A 47 -2.56 -15.26 57.67
N GLN A 48 -2.94 -16.52 57.64
CA GLN A 48 -3.99 -17.05 56.74
C GLN A 48 -3.80 -16.61 55.27
N LEU A 49 -2.58 -16.60 54.82
CA LEU A 49 -2.18 -16.06 53.49
C LEU A 49 -3.01 -16.63 52.33
N THR A 50 -3.40 -17.91 52.41
CA THR A 50 -4.28 -18.52 51.40
C THR A 50 -5.61 -17.79 51.29
N ARG A 51 -6.23 -17.42 52.46
CA ARG A 51 -7.50 -16.70 52.49
C ARG A 51 -7.34 -15.29 51.92
N TRP A 52 -6.28 -14.59 52.29
CA TRP A 52 -6.00 -13.27 51.76
C TRP A 52 -5.72 -13.29 50.26
N ILE A 53 -4.96 -14.26 49.76
CA ILE A 53 -4.75 -14.46 48.33
C ILE A 53 -6.09 -14.67 47.60
N ILE A 54 -6.97 -15.52 48.14
CA ILE A 54 -8.31 -15.75 47.57
C ILE A 54 -9.11 -14.44 47.56
N VAL A 55 -9.14 -13.68 48.66
CA VAL A 55 -9.84 -12.41 48.73
C VAL A 55 -9.32 -11.39 47.74
N VAL A 56 -8.00 -11.26 47.62
CA VAL A 56 -7.37 -10.35 46.66
C VAL A 56 -7.68 -10.79 45.21
N CYS A 57 -7.58 -12.08 44.91
CA CYS A 57 -7.93 -12.59 43.56
C CYS A 57 -9.42 -12.35 43.24
N LEU A 58 -10.32 -12.59 44.19
CA LEU A 58 -11.76 -12.31 44.00
C LEU A 58 -12.04 -10.82 43.84
N SER A 59 -11.36 -9.96 44.62
CA SER A 59 -11.49 -8.50 44.48
C SER A 59 -10.99 -8.01 43.12
N LEU A 60 -9.84 -8.48 42.67
CA LEU A 60 -9.32 -8.17 41.32
C LEU A 60 -10.24 -8.67 40.21
N PHE A 61 -10.80 -9.88 40.39
CA PHE A 61 -11.77 -10.43 39.45
C PHE A 61 -13.05 -9.58 39.43
N LEU A 62 -13.54 -9.13 40.56
CA LEU A 62 -14.72 -8.26 40.65
C LEU A 62 -14.47 -6.90 39.97
N ILE A 63 -13.34 -6.25 40.26
CA ILE A 63 -12.96 -4.98 39.64
C ILE A 63 -12.87 -5.14 38.13
N MET A 64 -12.21 -6.20 37.66
CA MET A 64 -12.10 -6.51 36.22
C MET A 64 -13.48 -6.74 35.59
N SER A 65 -14.37 -7.47 36.29
CA SER A 65 -15.72 -7.74 35.78
C SER A 65 -16.56 -6.47 35.67
N ILE A 66 -16.48 -5.57 36.68
CA ILE A 66 -17.14 -4.26 36.63
C ILE A 66 -16.63 -3.44 35.47
N HIS A 67 -15.31 -3.38 35.30
CA HIS A 67 -14.68 -2.65 34.14
C HIS A 67 -15.14 -3.23 32.81
N LEU A 68 -15.12 -4.55 32.65
CA LEU A 68 -15.53 -5.21 31.39
C LEU A 68 -17.03 -5.06 31.12
N THR A 69 -17.87 -5.08 32.16
CA THR A 69 -19.31 -4.80 32.05
C THR A 69 -19.52 -3.35 31.55
N PHE A 70 -18.80 -2.39 32.13
CA PHE A 70 -18.85 -1.01 31.66
C PHE A 70 -18.44 -0.90 30.17
N VAL A 71 -17.34 -1.55 29.76
CA VAL A 71 -16.91 -1.60 28.37
C VAL A 71 -18.00 -2.22 27.47
N ALA A 72 -18.64 -3.30 27.89
CA ALA A 72 -19.71 -3.95 27.14
C ALA A 72 -20.95 -3.04 26.98
N LYS A 73 -21.35 -2.34 28.04
CA LYS A 73 -22.47 -1.40 28.04
C LYS A 73 -22.23 -0.15 27.19
N THR A 74 -20.96 0.27 27.06
CA THR A 74 -20.54 1.39 26.22
C THR A 74 -20.25 0.99 24.76
N ALA A 75 -20.16 -0.31 24.48
CA ALA A 75 -20.00 -0.85 23.13
C ALA A 75 -21.36 -0.81 22.42
N ASP A 76 -21.66 0.19 21.66
CA ASP A 76 -22.90 0.47 20.91
C ASP A 76 -23.62 -0.79 20.35
N VAL A 77 -23.92 -1.76 21.23
CA VAL A 77 -24.52 -3.06 20.88
C VAL A 77 -25.94 -2.88 20.36
N LYS A 78 -26.71 -1.91 20.88
CA LYS A 78 -28.09 -1.62 20.43
C LYS A 78 -28.18 -1.29 18.94
N ASN A 79 -27.13 -0.74 18.36
CA ASN A 79 -27.06 -0.38 16.96
C ASN A 79 -26.34 -1.42 16.10
N LEU A 80 -26.00 -2.61 16.65
CA LEU A 80 -25.24 -3.65 15.95
C LEU A 80 -25.87 -4.00 14.59
N LYS A 81 -27.16 -4.31 14.56
CA LYS A 81 -27.88 -4.65 13.34
C LYS A 81 -27.75 -3.53 12.29
N ASN A 82 -28.06 -2.29 12.68
CA ASN A 82 -27.94 -1.14 11.79
C ASN A 82 -26.49 -0.91 11.29
N ARG A 83 -25.50 -1.14 12.16
CA ARG A 83 -24.07 -1.05 11.78
C ARG A 83 -23.67 -2.12 10.77
N LEU A 84 -24.20 -3.32 10.91
CA LEU A 84 -23.95 -4.42 9.98
C LEU A 84 -24.66 -4.23 8.63
N GLU A 85 -25.74 -3.47 8.59
CA GLU A 85 -26.49 -3.12 7.37
C GLU A 85 -25.94 -1.85 6.68
N ARG A 86 -25.21 -0.97 7.40
CA ARG A 86 -24.69 0.28 6.84
C ARG A 86 -23.43 0.04 6.05
N THR A 87 -23.38 0.61 4.85
CA THR A 87 -22.20 0.64 3.99
C THR A 87 -21.51 1.98 4.07
N THR A 88 -20.17 1.99 4.02
CA THR A 88 -19.44 3.24 3.83
C THR A 88 -19.56 3.70 2.39
N VAL A 89 -19.95 4.93 2.21
CA VAL A 89 -20.15 5.54 0.89
C VAL A 89 -18.95 6.44 0.56
N ILE A 90 -18.41 6.27 -0.64
CA ILE A 90 -17.38 7.14 -1.21
C ILE A 90 -18.06 8.24 -2.01
N TYR A 91 -17.68 9.48 -1.75
CA TYR A 91 -18.11 10.66 -2.47
C TYR A 91 -16.93 11.24 -3.27
N ASP A 92 -17.21 11.66 -4.49
CA ASP A 92 -16.25 12.31 -5.38
C ASP A 92 -15.94 13.75 -4.97
N ARG A 93 -15.09 14.45 -5.74
CA ARG A 93 -14.73 15.85 -5.53
C ARG A 93 -15.94 16.81 -5.56
N ASN A 94 -17.00 16.43 -6.26
CA ASN A 94 -18.24 17.18 -6.39
C ASN A 94 -19.31 16.76 -5.36
N LYS A 95 -18.92 15.90 -4.39
CA LYS A 95 -19.81 15.33 -3.37
C LYS A 95 -20.94 14.46 -3.94
N GLN A 96 -20.76 13.93 -5.14
CA GLN A 96 -21.64 12.93 -5.72
C GLN A 96 -21.21 11.54 -5.25
N SER A 97 -22.17 10.63 -5.07
CA SER A 97 -21.84 9.25 -4.69
C SER A 97 -21.06 8.56 -5.82
N ALA A 98 -19.89 8.06 -5.50
CA ALA A 98 -19.03 7.33 -6.41
C ALA A 98 -19.16 5.80 -6.27
N GLY A 99 -19.81 5.34 -5.20
CA GLY A 99 -19.99 3.95 -4.87
C GLY A 99 -19.80 3.70 -3.38
N SER A 100 -19.64 2.44 -3.02
CA SER A 100 -19.55 2.03 -1.62
C SER A 100 -18.38 1.09 -1.40
N LEU A 101 -17.77 1.17 -0.21
CA LEU A 101 -16.80 0.17 0.25
C LEU A 101 -17.57 -1.06 0.73
N TYR A 102 -17.78 -2.01 -0.17
CA TYR A 102 -18.75 -3.09 0.02
C TYR A 102 -18.11 -4.43 0.43
N ALA A 103 -16.82 -4.49 0.70
CA ALA A 103 -16.08 -5.75 0.80
C ALA A 103 -16.45 -6.68 1.97
N GLN A 104 -17.27 -6.24 2.95
CA GLN A 104 -17.65 -7.10 4.07
C GLN A 104 -19.15 -7.30 4.26
N LYS A 105 -19.97 -6.93 3.29
CA LYS A 105 -21.42 -7.08 3.41
C LYS A 105 -21.97 -7.63 2.11
N GLY A 106 -22.22 -8.91 2.14
CA GLY A 106 -23.06 -9.55 1.15
C GLY A 106 -24.49 -9.02 1.19
N THR A 107 -25.27 -9.39 0.22
CA THR A 107 -26.70 -9.12 0.17
C THR A 107 -27.36 -9.64 1.44
N TYR A 108 -27.90 -8.72 2.26
CA TYR A 108 -28.53 -9.10 3.53
C TYR A 108 -29.86 -9.81 3.26
N VAL A 109 -30.03 -10.99 3.84
CA VAL A 109 -31.26 -11.78 3.76
C VAL A 109 -31.74 -12.16 5.15
N ASN A 110 -33.06 -12.10 5.36
CA ASN A 110 -33.66 -12.56 6.61
C ASN A 110 -33.55 -14.08 6.74
N LEU A 111 -33.62 -14.60 7.99
CA LEU A 111 -33.45 -16.03 8.28
C LEU A 111 -34.50 -16.92 7.58
N ASP A 112 -35.70 -16.41 7.34
CA ASP A 112 -36.79 -17.07 6.63
C ASP A 112 -36.49 -17.24 5.13
N ARG A 113 -35.58 -16.44 4.57
CA ARG A 113 -35.05 -16.54 3.21
C ARG A 113 -33.72 -17.28 3.10
N ILE A 114 -33.32 -17.98 4.13
CA ILE A 114 -32.15 -18.85 4.15
C ILE A 114 -32.64 -20.29 4.32
N SER A 115 -32.21 -21.19 3.45
CA SER A 115 -32.51 -22.61 3.56
C SER A 115 -32.19 -23.12 4.97
N LYS A 116 -33.12 -23.87 5.57
CA LYS A 116 -32.95 -24.50 6.90
C LYS A 116 -31.71 -25.39 6.99
N ASN A 117 -31.21 -25.84 5.83
CA ASN A 117 -30.00 -26.64 5.76
C ASN A 117 -28.77 -25.86 6.25
N VAL A 118 -28.72 -24.53 6.00
CA VAL A 118 -27.58 -23.67 6.38
C VAL A 118 -27.47 -23.53 7.91
N PRO A 119 -28.50 -23.05 8.64
CA PRO A 119 -28.48 -23.04 10.11
C PRO A 119 -28.15 -24.40 10.70
N ASN A 120 -28.75 -25.48 10.17
CA ASN A 120 -28.49 -26.82 10.66
C ASN A 120 -27.03 -27.25 10.51
N ALA A 121 -26.40 -26.97 9.35
CA ALA A 121 -25.01 -27.28 9.10
C ALA A 121 -24.07 -26.42 9.97
N VAL A 122 -24.31 -25.10 10.03
CA VAL A 122 -23.50 -24.14 10.79
C VAL A 122 -23.55 -24.44 12.29
N LEU A 123 -24.75 -24.62 12.84
CA LEU A 123 -24.92 -24.94 14.28
C LEU A 123 -24.31 -26.29 14.64
N SER A 124 -24.41 -27.27 13.74
CA SER A 124 -23.79 -28.58 13.97
C SER A 124 -22.27 -28.53 14.00
N THR A 125 -21.67 -27.56 13.33
CA THR A 125 -20.21 -27.42 13.16
C THR A 125 -19.62 -26.47 14.17
N GLU A 126 -20.19 -25.28 14.31
CA GLU A 126 -19.60 -24.17 15.06
C GLU A 126 -20.12 -24.10 16.50
N ASP A 127 -21.42 -24.37 16.74
CA ASP A 127 -22.04 -24.11 18.01
C ASP A 127 -23.31 -24.95 18.27
N ARG A 128 -23.13 -26.16 18.79
CA ARG A 128 -24.23 -27.12 19.04
C ARG A 128 -25.22 -26.67 20.09
N ASP A 129 -24.74 -25.91 21.06
CA ASP A 129 -25.52 -25.48 22.23
C ASP A 129 -26.02 -24.02 22.08
N PHE A 130 -25.92 -23.42 20.89
CA PHE A 130 -26.24 -22.02 20.60
C PHE A 130 -27.54 -21.52 21.21
N TYR A 131 -28.64 -22.29 21.03
CA TYR A 131 -29.96 -21.91 21.59
C TYR A 131 -30.08 -22.07 23.11
N LYS A 132 -29.07 -22.71 23.77
CA LYS A 132 -29.09 -23.02 25.20
C LYS A 132 -28.13 -22.17 26.01
N GLU A 133 -27.13 -21.58 25.38
CA GLU A 133 -26.12 -20.77 26.05
C GLU A 133 -26.46 -19.27 26.04
N HIS A 134 -25.75 -18.50 26.86
CA HIS A 134 -25.95 -17.05 27.00
C HIS A 134 -24.68 -16.28 26.51
N GLY A 135 -24.34 -16.46 25.25
CA GLY A 135 -23.25 -15.75 24.59
C GLY A 135 -21.86 -16.38 24.75
N PHE A 136 -21.66 -17.32 25.67
CA PHE A 136 -20.41 -18.05 25.83
C PHE A 136 -20.64 -19.48 26.34
N SER A 137 -19.71 -20.36 26.04
CA SER A 137 -19.76 -21.76 26.47
C SER A 137 -18.78 -22.02 27.63
N ILE A 138 -19.29 -22.37 28.80
CA ILE A 138 -18.47 -22.76 29.97
C ILE A 138 -17.62 -23.98 29.61
N LYS A 139 -18.22 -24.99 28.97
CA LYS A 139 -17.51 -26.19 28.48
C LYS A 139 -16.40 -25.86 27.47
N GLY A 140 -16.69 -24.92 26.57
CA GLY A 140 -15.73 -24.43 25.59
C GLY A 140 -14.55 -23.72 26.23
N LEU A 141 -14.80 -22.84 27.21
CA LEU A 141 -13.77 -22.15 27.99
C LEU A 141 -12.90 -23.14 28.79
N GLY A 142 -13.53 -24.11 29.45
CA GLY A 142 -12.80 -25.15 30.20
C GLY A 142 -11.90 -25.98 29.30
N ARG A 143 -12.39 -26.41 28.13
CA ARG A 143 -11.60 -27.13 27.13
C ARG A 143 -10.45 -26.28 26.59
N ALA A 144 -10.68 -25.02 26.25
CA ALA A 144 -9.67 -24.11 25.77
C ALA A 144 -8.56 -23.88 26.82
N GLY A 145 -8.94 -23.67 28.08
CA GLY A 145 -8.00 -23.55 29.20
C GLY A 145 -7.13 -24.79 29.41
N PHE A 146 -7.74 -25.98 29.36
CA PHE A 146 -7.03 -27.25 29.45
C PHE A 146 -6.03 -27.44 28.31
N LEU A 147 -6.44 -27.16 27.07
CA LEU A 147 -5.57 -27.25 25.88
C LEU A 147 -4.42 -26.25 25.93
N LEU A 148 -4.67 -25.05 26.45
CA LEU A 148 -3.63 -24.02 26.61
C LEU A 148 -2.56 -24.47 27.60
N VAL A 149 -2.96 -25.02 28.75
CA VAL A 149 -2.01 -25.59 29.74
C VAL A 149 -1.25 -26.77 29.16
N LYS A 150 -1.96 -27.68 28.47
CA LYS A 150 -1.35 -28.86 27.81
C LYS A 150 -0.34 -28.44 26.75
N ASN A 151 -0.68 -27.49 25.89
CA ASN A 151 0.22 -27.03 24.83
C ASN A 151 1.43 -26.30 25.39
N LYS A 152 1.25 -25.47 26.42
CA LYS A 152 2.37 -24.81 27.09
C LYS A 152 3.33 -25.81 27.77
N LEU A 153 2.80 -26.86 28.38
CA LEU A 153 3.61 -27.97 28.94
C LEU A 153 4.34 -28.76 27.88
N LEU A 154 3.78 -28.87 26.67
CA LEU A 154 4.38 -29.56 25.52
C LEU A 154 5.23 -28.64 24.63
N HIS A 155 5.50 -27.38 25.03
CA HIS A 155 6.24 -26.35 24.26
C HIS A 155 5.70 -26.17 22.83
N ARG A 156 4.37 -26.19 22.69
CA ARG A 156 3.67 -25.96 21.43
C ARG A 156 3.05 -24.56 21.44
N ASP A 157 3.48 -23.68 20.52
CA ASP A 157 3.07 -22.28 20.49
C ASP A 157 1.73 -22.02 19.75
N TYR A 158 0.91 -23.04 19.52
CA TYR A 158 -0.38 -22.87 18.88
C TYR A 158 -1.54 -23.22 19.83
N ILE A 159 -2.59 -22.41 19.77
CA ILE A 159 -3.85 -22.63 20.47
C ILE A 159 -4.77 -23.44 19.55
N SER A 160 -4.81 -24.76 19.70
CA SER A 160 -5.75 -25.59 18.95
C SER A 160 -7.04 -25.76 19.78
N GLY A 161 -8.18 -25.42 19.20
CA GLY A 161 -9.46 -25.78 19.75
C GLY A 161 -10.53 -24.70 19.60
N GLY A 162 -11.53 -24.94 18.74
CA GLY A 162 -12.76 -24.18 18.64
C GLY A 162 -13.56 -24.29 19.94
N GLY A 163 -13.70 -23.17 20.64
CA GLY A 163 -14.50 -23.05 21.86
C GLY A 163 -15.28 -21.75 21.91
N SER A 164 -15.25 -20.97 20.80
CA SER A 164 -15.99 -19.72 20.68
C SER A 164 -17.38 -19.99 20.13
N THR A 165 -18.40 -19.37 20.73
CA THR A 165 -19.79 -19.44 20.28
C THR A 165 -20.00 -18.59 19.04
N ILE A 166 -21.14 -18.79 18.35
CA ILE A 166 -21.56 -17.93 17.22
C ILE A 166 -21.66 -16.49 17.66
N THR A 167 -22.22 -16.20 18.84
CA THR A 167 -22.31 -14.83 19.38
C THR A 167 -20.92 -14.23 19.61
N GLN A 168 -19.96 -15.01 20.12
CA GLN A 168 -18.57 -14.54 20.27
C GLN A 168 -17.89 -14.27 18.92
N GLN A 169 -18.15 -15.11 17.91
CA GLN A 169 -17.61 -14.90 16.56
C GLN A 169 -18.19 -13.64 15.93
N LEU A 170 -19.50 -13.40 16.07
CA LEU A 170 -20.17 -12.18 15.62
C LEU A 170 -19.56 -10.94 16.30
N VAL A 171 -19.41 -10.97 17.62
CA VAL A 171 -18.79 -9.88 18.41
C VAL A 171 -17.35 -9.63 17.99
N LYS A 172 -16.56 -10.69 17.81
CA LYS A 172 -15.18 -10.59 17.33
C LYS A 172 -15.13 -9.85 15.97
N ASN A 173 -16.01 -10.23 15.06
CA ASN A 173 -16.04 -9.64 13.72
C ASN A 173 -16.60 -8.20 13.72
N ALA A 174 -17.58 -7.87 14.59
CA ALA A 174 -18.21 -6.57 14.62
C ALA A 174 -17.48 -5.52 15.48
N PHE A 175 -16.91 -5.89 16.63
CA PHE A 175 -16.41 -4.94 17.64
C PHE A 175 -14.92 -5.04 17.96
N LEU A 176 -14.21 -6.13 17.56
CA LEU A 176 -12.86 -6.40 18.06
C LEU A 176 -11.84 -6.60 16.92
N THR A 177 -10.55 -6.47 17.26
CA THR A 177 -9.44 -6.72 16.34
C THR A 177 -9.11 -8.22 16.27
N GLN A 178 -8.38 -8.64 15.23
CA GLN A 178 -7.93 -10.03 15.03
C GLN A 178 -6.81 -10.46 16.01
N GLN A 179 -6.28 -9.56 16.84
CA GLN A 179 -5.22 -9.87 17.80
C GLN A 179 -5.68 -10.93 18.81
N GLN A 180 -4.86 -11.95 19.05
CA GLN A 180 -5.14 -13.05 19.98
C GLN A 180 -4.59 -12.74 21.39
N THR A 181 -5.28 -11.87 22.16
CA THR A 181 -4.88 -11.52 23.51
C THR A 181 -5.96 -11.93 24.53
N PHE A 182 -5.55 -12.21 25.77
CA PHE A 182 -6.50 -12.51 26.87
C PHE A 182 -7.47 -11.34 27.14
N SER A 183 -6.97 -10.11 27.10
CA SER A 183 -7.80 -8.92 27.30
C SER A 183 -8.88 -8.79 26.23
N ARG A 184 -8.52 -9.04 24.95
CA ARG A 184 -9.51 -9.07 23.87
C ARG A 184 -10.54 -10.17 24.07
N LYS A 185 -10.12 -11.39 24.46
CA LYS A 185 -11.05 -12.52 24.69
C LYS A 185 -11.99 -12.25 25.86
N ALA A 186 -11.51 -11.60 26.92
CA ALA A 186 -12.37 -11.20 28.03
C ALA A 186 -13.43 -10.17 27.57
N ARG A 187 -13.04 -9.14 26.82
CA ARG A 187 -13.98 -8.16 26.23
C ARG A 187 -15.02 -8.84 25.34
N GLU A 188 -14.58 -9.78 24.49
CA GLU A 188 -15.44 -10.57 23.59
C GLU A 188 -16.57 -11.27 24.38
N ILE A 189 -16.25 -11.93 25.50
CA ILE A 189 -17.23 -12.64 26.33
C ILE A 189 -18.26 -11.65 26.90
N PHE A 190 -17.82 -10.53 27.48
CA PHE A 190 -18.74 -9.57 28.11
C PHE A 190 -19.63 -8.86 27.09
N ILE A 191 -19.08 -8.52 25.90
CA ILE A 191 -19.88 -7.95 24.81
C ILE A 191 -20.84 -9.01 24.24
N ALA A 192 -20.45 -10.27 24.15
CA ALA A 192 -21.33 -11.35 23.69
C ALA A 192 -22.53 -11.54 24.60
N VAL A 193 -22.34 -11.47 25.92
CA VAL A 193 -23.45 -11.47 26.89
C VAL A 193 -24.38 -10.26 26.70
N GLU A 194 -23.83 -9.07 26.43
CA GLU A 194 -24.64 -7.89 26.16
C GLU A 194 -25.42 -8.01 24.83
N VAL A 195 -24.85 -8.63 23.78
CA VAL A 195 -25.54 -8.93 22.52
C VAL A 195 -26.74 -9.86 22.78
N GLU A 196 -26.55 -10.91 23.56
CA GLU A 196 -27.64 -11.85 23.94
C GLU A 196 -28.75 -11.19 24.76
N ASN A 197 -28.43 -10.13 25.52
CA ASN A 197 -29.42 -9.35 26.24
C ASN A 197 -30.25 -8.41 25.35
N GLN A 198 -29.72 -8.05 24.16
CA GLN A 198 -30.35 -7.08 23.27
C GLN A 198 -31.06 -7.72 22.08
N TYR A 199 -30.61 -8.90 21.63
CA TYR A 199 -31.09 -9.58 20.42
C TYR A 199 -31.53 -11.01 20.70
N SER A 200 -32.56 -11.46 19.99
CA SER A 200 -32.98 -12.87 20.00
C SER A 200 -31.93 -13.76 19.32
N LYS A 201 -31.92 -15.03 19.65
CA LYS A 201 -31.05 -16.03 19.02
C LYS A 201 -31.17 -16.04 17.49
N ASN A 202 -32.37 -15.90 16.96
CA ASN A 202 -32.60 -15.86 15.52
C ASN A 202 -32.00 -14.60 14.88
N GLU A 203 -32.10 -13.44 15.53
CA GLU A 203 -31.47 -12.22 15.04
C GLU A 203 -29.94 -12.32 15.07
N ILE A 204 -29.36 -12.89 16.14
CA ILE A 204 -27.92 -13.14 16.24
C ILE A 204 -27.45 -14.07 15.13
N LEU A 205 -28.16 -15.17 14.88
CA LEU A 205 -27.83 -16.11 13.83
C LEU A 205 -27.95 -15.48 12.44
N THR A 206 -29.00 -14.67 12.22
CA THR A 206 -29.19 -13.90 10.97
C THR A 206 -28.01 -12.94 10.73
N MET A 207 -27.66 -12.14 11.74
CA MET A 207 -26.51 -11.24 11.66
C MET A 207 -25.20 -11.98 11.40
N TYR A 208 -25.00 -13.13 12.04
CA TYR A 208 -23.81 -13.96 11.83
C TYR A 208 -23.71 -14.47 10.38
N LEU A 209 -24.77 -15.08 9.86
CA LEU A 209 -24.80 -15.64 8.50
C LEU A 209 -24.62 -14.59 7.41
N ASN A 210 -25.13 -13.38 7.61
CA ASN A 210 -24.96 -12.26 6.69
C ASN A 210 -23.60 -11.55 6.80
N ASN A 211 -22.82 -11.84 7.85
CA ASN A 211 -21.54 -11.20 8.12
C ASN A 211 -20.36 -12.16 8.13
N ALA A 212 -20.58 -13.42 7.79
CA ALA A 212 -19.54 -14.42 7.71
C ALA A 212 -18.76 -14.28 6.40
N TYR A 213 -17.44 -14.49 6.46
CA TYR A 213 -16.57 -14.50 5.29
C TYR A 213 -16.44 -15.89 4.70
N PHE A 214 -16.61 -16.00 3.39
CA PHE A 214 -16.62 -17.27 2.65
C PHE A 214 -15.49 -17.40 1.60
N GLY A 215 -14.42 -16.60 1.71
CA GLY A 215 -13.32 -16.61 0.74
C GLY A 215 -13.59 -15.73 -0.49
N HIS A 216 -12.54 -15.48 -1.30
CA HIS A 216 -12.61 -14.66 -2.53
C HIS A 216 -13.28 -13.29 -2.39
N GLY A 217 -13.19 -12.66 -1.22
CA GLY A 217 -13.86 -11.38 -0.95
C GLY A 217 -15.37 -11.48 -0.77
N VAL A 218 -15.93 -12.69 -0.67
CA VAL A 218 -17.38 -12.93 -0.56
C VAL A 218 -17.80 -12.97 0.91
N TRP A 219 -18.75 -12.14 1.25
CA TRP A 219 -19.32 -12.01 2.59
C TRP A 219 -20.83 -12.27 2.55
N GLY A 220 -21.34 -12.91 3.61
CA GLY A 220 -22.76 -13.26 3.70
C GLY A 220 -23.14 -14.49 2.91
N VAL A 221 -24.13 -15.21 3.45
CA VAL A 221 -24.57 -16.49 2.92
C VAL A 221 -25.22 -16.38 1.55
N GLN A 222 -25.91 -15.26 1.25
CA GLN A 222 -26.58 -15.05 -0.04
C GLN A 222 -25.55 -14.94 -1.17
N ASP A 223 -24.53 -14.09 -0.98
CA ASP A 223 -23.51 -13.90 -1.99
C ASP A 223 -22.61 -15.14 -2.12
N ALA A 224 -22.38 -15.87 -1.02
CA ALA A 224 -21.69 -17.15 -1.06
C ALA A 224 -22.47 -18.21 -1.85
N ALA A 225 -23.80 -18.26 -1.72
CA ALA A 225 -24.66 -19.13 -2.51
C ALA A 225 -24.56 -18.80 -4.01
N LYS A 226 -24.63 -17.52 -4.36
CA LYS A 226 -24.43 -17.06 -5.75
C LYS A 226 -23.02 -17.36 -6.27
N ARG A 227 -22.00 -17.09 -5.45
CA ARG A 227 -20.59 -17.27 -5.85
C ARG A 227 -20.22 -18.72 -6.15
N TYR A 228 -20.68 -19.62 -5.33
CA TYR A 228 -20.24 -21.02 -5.42
C TYR A 228 -21.23 -21.93 -6.10
N PHE A 229 -22.52 -21.56 -6.18
CA PHE A 229 -23.55 -22.47 -6.70
C PHE A 229 -24.48 -21.81 -7.70
N ASP A 230 -24.45 -20.51 -7.91
CA ASP A 230 -25.39 -19.71 -8.72
C ASP A 230 -26.85 -19.83 -8.24
N GLU A 231 -27.03 -20.07 -6.95
CA GLU A 231 -28.37 -20.25 -6.34
C GLU A 231 -28.64 -19.17 -5.29
N ASP A 232 -29.90 -18.98 -4.93
CA ASP A 232 -30.27 -18.17 -3.79
C ASP A 232 -30.03 -18.95 -2.48
N ALA A 233 -29.75 -18.21 -1.38
CA ALA A 233 -29.52 -18.82 -0.08
C ALA A 233 -30.72 -19.66 0.42
N SER A 234 -31.94 -19.37 -0.08
CA SER A 234 -33.17 -20.11 0.22
C SER A 234 -33.22 -21.49 -0.43
N GLU A 235 -32.46 -21.71 -1.51
CA GLU A 235 -32.49 -22.91 -2.34
C GLU A 235 -31.38 -23.92 -2.04
N LEU A 236 -30.42 -23.51 -1.18
CA LEU A 236 -29.26 -24.33 -0.85
C LEU A 236 -29.64 -25.72 -0.33
N THR A 237 -29.13 -26.75 -1.01
CA THR A 237 -29.23 -28.17 -0.63
C THR A 237 -28.36 -28.49 0.58
N VAL A 238 -28.55 -29.68 1.19
CA VAL A 238 -27.70 -30.11 2.33
C VAL A 238 -26.21 -30.16 1.98
N PRO A 239 -25.76 -30.74 0.83
CA PRO A 239 -24.35 -30.75 0.46
C PRO A 239 -23.76 -29.32 0.28
N GLN A 240 -24.50 -28.41 -0.33
CA GLN A 240 -24.09 -27.03 -0.54
C GLN A 240 -23.99 -26.25 0.79
N ALA A 241 -25.02 -26.36 1.64
CA ALA A 241 -25.02 -25.78 2.97
C ALA A 241 -23.88 -26.31 3.85
N ALA A 242 -23.60 -27.63 3.79
CA ALA A 242 -22.48 -28.23 4.49
C ALA A 242 -21.12 -27.77 3.96
N THR A 243 -21.01 -27.48 2.65
CA THR A 243 -19.82 -26.88 2.05
C THR A 243 -19.57 -25.50 2.64
N LEU A 244 -20.55 -24.61 2.58
CA LEU A 244 -20.44 -23.25 3.14
C LEU A 244 -20.13 -23.27 4.64
N ALA A 245 -20.83 -24.12 5.42
CA ALA A 245 -20.55 -24.27 6.85
C ALA A 245 -19.12 -24.77 7.12
N GLY A 246 -18.59 -25.64 6.27
CA GLY A 246 -17.21 -26.11 6.34
C GLY A 246 -16.18 -25.02 6.10
N MET A 247 -16.45 -24.09 5.19
CA MET A 247 -15.58 -22.97 4.86
C MET A 247 -15.42 -21.97 6.02
N LEU A 248 -16.41 -21.78 6.88
CA LEU A 248 -16.38 -20.81 7.99
C LEU A 248 -15.21 -21.04 8.96
N THR A 249 -14.71 -22.25 9.06
CA THR A 249 -13.56 -22.57 9.92
C THR A 249 -12.26 -21.98 9.38
N SER A 250 -12.05 -22.05 8.07
CA SER A 250 -10.90 -21.48 7.36
C SER A 250 -11.24 -21.38 5.86
N PRO A 251 -11.78 -20.25 5.41
CA PRO A 251 -12.26 -20.09 4.04
C PRO A 251 -11.19 -20.33 2.96
N GLU A 252 -9.93 -19.99 3.26
CA GLU A 252 -8.81 -20.17 2.34
C GLU A 252 -8.37 -21.64 2.20
N ILE A 253 -8.40 -22.41 3.32
CA ILE A 253 -8.02 -23.84 3.30
C ILE A 253 -9.12 -24.71 2.69
N TYR A 254 -10.38 -24.33 2.92
CA TYR A 254 -11.55 -25.09 2.46
C TYR A 254 -12.25 -24.37 1.30
N ASP A 255 -11.46 -23.76 0.44
CA ASP A 255 -11.93 -23.13 -0.78
C ASP A 255 -12.34 -24.17 -1.81
N PRO A 256 -13.60 -24.17 -2.28
CA PRO A 256 -14.07 -25.19 -3.22
C PRO A 256 -13.50 -25.05 -4.63
N ILE A 257 -12.95 -23.88 -4.98
CA ILE A 257 -12.31 -23.60 -6.27
C ILE A 257 -10.83 -24.00 -6.23
N GLU A 258 -10.10 -23.50 -5.22
CA GLU A 258 -8.65 -23.71 -5.14
C GLU A 258 -8.28 -25.06 -4.49
N HIS A 259 -9.12 -25.54 -3.54
CA HIS A 259 -8.85 -26.73 -2.74
C HIS A 259 -10.03 -27.72 -2.69
N PRO A 260 -10.56 -28.20 -3.85
CA PRO A 260 -11.80 -28.99 -3.90
C PRO A 260 -11.73 -30.29 -3.10
N ALA A 261 -10.57 -30.94 -3.03
CA ALA A 261 -10.39 -32.18 -2.27
C ALA A 261 -10.51 -31.96 -0.75
N ALA A 262 -9.85 -30.93 -0.22
CA ALA A 262 -9.92 -30.53 1.19
C ALA A 262 -11.35 -30.09 1.55
N THR A 263 -11.98 -29.31 0.67
CA THR A 263 -13.38 -28.87 0.82
C THR A 263 -14.34 -30.04 0.87
N LYS A 264 -14.20 -31.04 -0.02
CA LYS A 264 -15.03 -32.24 -0.02
C LYS A 264 -14.88 -33.04 1.29
N GLN A 265 -13.67 -33.18 1.79
CA GLN A 265 -13.43 -33.85 3.08
C GLN A 265 -14.09 -33.08 4.23
N ARG A 266 -13.94 -31.76 4.25
CA ARG A 266 -14.54 -30.90 5.27
C ARG A 266 -16.07 -30.91 5.22
N ARG A 267 -16.66 -30.80 4.03
CA ARG A 267 -18.11 -30.96 3.80
C ARG A 267 -18.63 -32.29 4.37
N ASN A 268 -17.94 -33.38 4.08
CA ASN A 268 -18.36 -34.71 4.54
C ASN A 268 -18.27 -34.82 6.07
N LEU A 269 -17.31 -34.15 6.72
CA LEU A 269 -17.26 -34.04 8.16
C LEU A 269 -18.48 -33.25 8.72
N VAL A 270 -18.82 -32.11 8.08
CA VAL A 270 -20.02 -31.33 8.48
C VAL A 270 -21.29 -32.17 8.37
N ILE A 271 -21.48 -32.91 7.28
CA ILE A 271 -22.61 -33.83 7.09
C ILE A 271 -22.63 -34.86 8.24
N GLN A 272 -21.49 -35.40 8.67
CA GLN A 272 -21.42 -36.32 9.80
C GLN A 272 -21.81 -35.66 11.12
N LEU A 273 -21.36 -34.43 11.36
CA LEU A 273 -21.72 -33.64 12.53
C LEU A 273 -23.23 -33.33 12.55
N MET A 274 -23.87 -33.16 11.41
CA MET A 274 -25.32 -33.01 11.32
C MET A 274 -26.07 -34.30 11.75
N VAL A 275 -25.50 -35.48 11.49
CA VAL A 275 -26.06 -36.76 12.02
C VAL A 275 -25.93 -36.80 13.55
N GLU A 276 -24.75 -36.50 14.07
CA GLU A 276 -24.50 -36.48 15.52
C GLU A 276 -25.39 -35.47 16.26
N ASN A 277 -25.86 -34.42 15.58
CA ASN A 277 -26.78 -33.42 16.12
C ASN A 277 -28.25 -33.68 15.74
N HIS A 278 -28.56 -34.86 15.27
CA HIS A 278 -29.96 -35.32 14.93
C HIS A 278 -30.64 -34.43 13.87
N LYS A 279 -29.88 -33.84 12.96
CA LYS A 279 -30.38 -33.04 11.82
C LYS A 279 -30.56 -33.91 10.56
N LEU A 280 -29.84 -35.02 10.48
CA LEU A 280 -29.89 -35.99 9.41
C LEU A 280 -29.88 -37.40 9.97
N THR A 281 -30.43 -38.34 9.23
CA THR A 281 -30.22 -39.78 9.46
C THR A 281 -28.89 -40.22 8.83
N GLN A 282 -28.33 -41.35 9.30
CA GLN A 282 -27.09 -41.90 8.72
C GLN A 282 -27.26 -42.28 7.24
N ALA A 283 -28.45 -42.76 6.84
CA ALA A 283 -28.78 -43.11 5.45
C ALA A 283 -28.72 -41.87 4.55
N GLN A 284 -29.35 -40.76 4.95
CA GLN A 284 -29.27 -39.46 4.25
C GLN A 284 -27.83 -38.95 4.15
N ALA A 285 -27.07 -39.02 5.23
CA ALA A 285 -25.67 -38.58 5.24
C ALA A 285 -24.82 -39.37 4.25
N ASN A 286 -25.01 -40.70 4.18
CA ASN A 286 -24.29 -41.53 3.24
C ASN A 286 -24.63 -41.17 1.78
N GLN A 287 -25.88 -40.86 1.47
CA GLN A 287 -26.32 -40.38 0.17
C GLN A 287 -25.68 -39.01 -0.17
N TYR A 288 -25.74 -38.02 0.73
CA TYR A 288 -25.24 -36.68 0.49
C TYR A 288 -23.71 -36.62 0.36
N LYS A 289 -22.96 -37.50 1.03
CA LYS A 289 -21.50 -37.59 0.88
C LYS A 289 -21.07 -38.04 -0.51
N GLN A 290 -21.94 -38.73 -1.27
CA GLN A 290 -21.66 -39.17 -2.65
C GLN A 290 -21.88 -38.03 -3.68
N VAL A 291 -22.66 -37.00 -3.34
CA VAL A 291 -22.95 -35.87 -4.25
C VAL A 291 -21.62 -35.17 -4.65
N PRO A 292 -21.36 -34.97 -5.94
CA PRO A 292 -20.20 -34.24 -6.41
C PRO A 292 -20.16 -32.80 -5.84
N LEU A 293 -18.96 -32.24 -5.71
CA LEU A 293 -18.80 -30.84 -5.43
C LEU A 293 -18.90 -30.06 -6.76
N ALA A 294 -20.13 -29.67 -7.13
CA ALA A 294 -20.39 -28.89 -8.33
C ALA A 294 -20.33 -27.42 -7.97
N ILE A 295 -19.39 -26.67 -8.57
CA ILE A 295 -19.19 -25.23 -8.36
C ILE A 295 -19.58 -24.52 -9.65
N THR A 296 -20.53 -23.58 -9.53
CA THR A 296 -21.01 -22.73 -10.63
C THR A 296 -21.00 -21.29 -10.17
N ASN A 297 -20.21 -20.46 -10.85
CA ASN A 297 -20.08 -19.06 -10.46
C ASN A 297 -21.14 -18.18 -11.14
N GLY A 298 -22.19 -17.82 -10.42
CA GLY A 298 -23.20 -16.83 -10.83
C GLY A 298 -23.04 -15.47 -10.15
N TYR A 299 -21.98 -15.27 -9.39
CA TYR A 299 -21.75 -14.03 -8.66
C TYR A 299 -21.19 -12.95 -9.58
N ALA A 300 -22.00 -11.96 -9.91
CA ALA A 300 -21.55 -10.70 -10.42
C ALA A 300 -21.15 -9.81 -9.22
N PRO A 301 -19.90 -9.36 -9.14
CA PRO A 301 -19.52 -8.36 -8.12
C PRO A 301 -20.49 -7.19 -8.21
N ASN A 302 -21.02 -6.75 -7.09
CA ASN A 302 -21.94 -5.61 -7.05
C ASN A 302 -21.22 -4.40 -7.67
N ASP A 303 -21.82 -3.74 -8.65
CA ASP A 303 -21.32 -2.56 -9.40
C ASP A 303 -20.95 -1.35 -8.51
N THR A 304 -21.05 -1.50 -7.19
CA THR A 304 -20.80 -0.43 -6.23
C THR A 304 -19.31 -0.17 -5.97
N TYR A 305 -18.40 -1.14 -6.24
CA TYR A 305 -16.95 -0.97 -6.15
C TYR A 305 -16.37 -0.52 -7.51
N LYS A 306 -16.99 0.54 -8.07
CA LYS A 306 -16.78 0.98 -9.46
C LYS A 306 -15.33 1.35 -9.79
N TYR A 307 -14.58 1.85 -8.81
CA TYR A 307 -13.24 2.40 -8.98
C TYR A 307 -12.25 1.67 -8.07
N PRO A 308 -11.96 0.40 -8.36
CA PRO A 308 -11.36 -0.51 -7.39
C PRO A 308 -9.98 -0.05 -6.91
N TYR A 309 -9.07 0.37 -7.79
CA TYR A 309 -7.74 0.86 -7.39
C TYR A 309 -7.79 2.17 -6.60
N PHE A 310 -8.76 3.04 -6.92
CA PHE A 310 -8.98 4.27 -6.18
C PHE A 310 -9.52 3.98 -4.78
N PHE A 311 -10.48 3.09 -4.66
CA PHE A 311 -11.07 2.71 -3.38
C PHE A 311 -10.07 1.98 -2.48
N ASP A 312 -9.23 1.11 -3.05
CA ASP A 312 -8.11 0.49 -2.32
C ASP A 312 -7.12 1.54 -1.79
N ALA A 313 -6.82 2.57 -2.58
CA ALA A 313 -5.95 3.66 -2.16
C ALA A 313 -6.59 4.53 -1.06
N VAL A 314 -7.90 4.74 -1.11
CA VAL A 314 -8.67 5.40 -0.03
C VAL A 314 -8.57 4.60 1.27
N ILE A 315 -8.74 3.29 1.22
CA ILE A 315 -8.60 2.42 2.41
C ILE A 315 -7.18 2.51 2.95
N ALA A 316 -6.16 2.42 2.09
CA ALA A 316 -4.75 2.51 2.48
C ALA A 316 -4.40 3.87 3.11
N GLU A 317 -4.94 4.98 2.59
CA GLU A 317 -4.75 6.30 3.19
C GLU A 317 -5.47 6.42 4.53
N ALA A 318 -6.68 5.87 4.67
CA ALA A 318 -7.41 5.86 5.93
C ALA A 318 -6.62 5.13 7.04
N GLU A 319 -6.00 4.01 6.71
CA GLU A 319 -5.16 3.25 7.65
C GLU A 319 -3.87 4.00 8.00
N SER A 320 -3.10 4.39 6.98
CA SER A 320 -1.74 4.90 7.18
C SER A 320 -1.70 6.33 7.73
N LYS A 321 -2.62 7.19 7.33
CA LYS A 321 -2.61 8.63 7.66
C LYS A 321 -3.56 8.99 8.78
N TYR A 322 -4.71 8.32 8.87
CA TYR A 322 -5.76 8.66 9.82
C TYR A 322 -5.94 7.61 10.93
N GLY A 323 -5.25 6.46 10.86
CA GLY A 323 -5.32 5.40 11.87
C GLY A 323 -6.68 4.69 11.92
N ILE A 324 -7.49 4.81 10.86
CA ILE A 324 -8.78 4.14 10.73
C ILE A 324 -8.53 2.79 10.08
N SER A 325 -8.81 1.69 10.82
CA SER A 325 -8.57 0.35 10.30
C SER A 325 -9.43 0.05 9.07
N GLU A 326 -8.96 -0.85 8.20
CA GLU A 326 -9.73 -1.37 7.06
C GLU A 326 -11.12 -1.82 7.52
N LYS A 327 -11.18 -2.60 8.61
CA LYS A 327 -12.43 -3.04 9.22
C LYS A 327 -13.37 -1.88 9.55
N ASP A 328 -12.85 -0.80 10.14
CA ASP A 328 -13.68 0.32 10.56
C ASP A 328 -14.18 1.13 9.37
N ILE A 329 -13.29 1.41 8.40
CA ILE A 329 -13.69 2.17 7.22
C ILE A 329 -14.69 1.39 6.35
N MET A 330 -14.62 0.06 6.35
CA MET A 330 -15.53 -0.79 5.60
C MET A 330 -16.91 -0.92 6.27
N ASN A 331 -16.98 -0.96 7.61
CA ASN A 331 -18.17 -1.44 8.33
C ASN A 331 -18.93 -0.40 9.15
N ASN A 332 -18.35 0.79 9.40
CA ASN A 332 -18.99 1.75 10.29
C ASN A 332 -19.96 2.74 9.60
N GLY A 333 -20.20 2.54 8.29
CA GLY A 333 -21.14 3.40 7.55
C GLY A 333 -20.66 4.84 7.46
N TYR A 334 -19.37 5.02 7.21
CA TYR A 334 -18.75 6.33 7.05
C TYR A 334 -19.17 7.00 5.73
N LYS A 335 -19.09 8.31 5.70
CA LYS A 335 -19.13 9.11 4.46
C LYS A 335 -17.70 9.57 4.20
N VAL A 336 -17.08 9.05 3.17
CA VAL A 336 -15.72 9.37 2.79
C VAL A 336 -15.74 10.30 1.58
N TYR A 337 -15.41 11.54 1.80
CA TYR A 337 -15.26 12.54 0.74
C TYR A 337 -13.85 12.48 0.20
N THR A 338 -13.72 12.42 -1.13
CA THR A 338 -12.45 12.17 -1.80
C THR A 338 -12.12 13.24 -2.84
N THR A 339 -10.97 13.10 -3.45
CA THR A 339 -10.50 13.90 -4.59
C THR A 339 -10.86 13.28 -5.93
N LEU A 340 -11.55 12.14 -5.94
CA LEU A 340 -11.96 11.41 -7.14
C LEU A 340 -12.71 12.33 -8.11
N ASP A 341 -12.27 12.29 -9.34
CA ASP A 341 -13.05 12.77 -10.48
C ASP A 341 -13.59 11.54 -11.23
N GLN A 342 -14.90 11.32 -11.14
CA GLN A 342 -15.50 10.10 -11.70
C GLN A 342 -15.36 10.00 -13.21
N ASP A 343 -15.33 11.13 -13.92
CA ASP A 343 -15.24 11.15 -15.38
C ASP A 343 -13.81 10.85 -15.82
N GLN A 344 -12.81 11.47 -15.20
CA GLN A 344 -11.39 11.15 -15.42
C GLN A 344 -11.08 9.69 -15.08
N GLN A 345 -11.56 9.19 -13.93
CA GLN A 345 -11.32 7.81 -13.51
C GLN A 345 -11.98 6.81 -14.45
N ARG A 346 -13.19 7.09 -14.90
CA ARG A 346 -13.90 6.23 -15.86
C ARG A 346 -13.17 6.18 -17.21
N SER A 347 -12.75 7.32 -17.71
CA SER A 347 -11.96 7.40 -18.95
C SER A 347 -10.64 6.62 -18.85
N MET A 348 -9.92 6.80 -17.74
CA MET A 348 -8.69 6.04 -17.48
C MET A 348 -8.95 4.52 -17.44
N GLN A 349 -10.01 4.06 -16.74
CA GLN A 349 -10.34 2.63 -16.70
C GLN A 349 -10.71 2.09 -18.08
N GLN A 350 -11.53 2.79 -18.84
CA GLN A 350 -11.91 2.39 -20.20
C GLN A 350 -10.68 2.25 -21.11
N THR A 351 -9.71 3.16 -21.00
CA THR A 351 -8.45 3.05 -21.73
C THR A 351 -7.66 1.79 -21.33
N TYR A 352 -7.70 1.40 -20.06
CA TYR A 352 -7.03 0.19 -19.57
C TYR A 352 -7.78 -1.11 -19.89
N ASP A 353 -9.07 -1.05 -20.12
CA ASP A 353 -9.91 -2.20 -20.50
C ASP A 353 -9.79 -2.51 -22.00
N ASP A 354 -9.29 -1.58 -22.80
CA ASP A 354 -9.05 -1.75 -24.22
C ASP A 354 -7.63 -2.34 -24.46
N ASP A 355 -7.59 -3.61 -24.84
CA ASP A 355 -6.36 -4.34 -25.12
C ASP A 355 -5.59 -3.76 -26.33
N ASP A 356 -6.22 -2.94 -27.21
CA ASP A 356 -5.54 -2.28 -28.33
C ASP A 356 -4.58 -1.16 -27.91
N ASN A 357 -4.69 -0.72 -26.67
CA ASN A 357 -3.75 0.25 -26.09
C ASN A 357 -2.45 -0.38 -25.57
N PHE A 358 -2.28 -1.69 -25.68
CA PHE A 358 -1.14 -2.41 -25.11
C PHE A 358 -0.50 -3.35 -26.11
N PRO A 359 0.80 -3.65 -25.95
CA PRO A 359 1.45 -4.70 -26.71
C PRO A 359 0.71 -6.04 -26.61
N VAL A 360 0.81 -6.83 -27.68
CA VAL A 360 0.25 -8.18 -27.71
C VAL A 360 0.86 -9.03 -26.60
N ASN A 361 0.03 -9.91 -26.00
CA ASN A 361 0.52 -10.81 -24.98
C ASN A 361 1.62 -11.73 -25.53
N THR A 362 2.57 -12.10 -24.67
CA THR A 362 3.63 -13.06 -25.00
C THR A 362 3.09 -14.44 -25.36
N ALA A 363 3.91 -15.31 -25.93
CA ALA A 363 3.49 -16.66 -26.35
C ALA A 363 2.99 -17.53 -25.19
N ASP A 364 3.43 -17.30 -23.96
CA ASP A 364 2.96 -17.94 -22.74
C ASP A 364 1.74 -17.25 -22.13
N GLY A 365 1.21 -16.21 -22.79
CA GLY A 365 0.01 -15.47 -22.35
C GLY A 365 0.27 -14.37 -21.32
N ALA A 366 1.53 -14.07 -20.97
CA ALA A 366 1.82 -12.98 -20.04
C ALA A 366 1.46 -11.62 -20.66
N LYS A 367 0.80 -10.79 -19.85
CA LYS A 367 0.39 -9.43 -20.25
C LYS A 367 1.42 -8.41 -19.78
N VAL A 368 1.78 -7.48 -20.67
CA VAL A 368 2.44 -6.24 -20.27
C VAL A 368 1.55 -5.56 -19.21
N GLN A 369 2.13 -5.16 -18.11
CA GLN A 369 1.46 -4.42 -17.04
C GLN A 369 1.67 -2.93 -17.21
N SER A 370 0.76 -2.17 -16.64
CA SER A 370 0.83 -0.71 -16.62
C SER A 370 0.18 -0.16 -15.35
N ALA A 371 0.52 1.09 -15.04
CA ALA A 371 -0.15 1.82 -13.96
C ALA A 371 -0.11 3.32 -14.26
N SER A 372 -1.21 4.01 -13.93
CA SER A 372 -1.36 5.45 -14.15
C SER A 372 -1.94 6.17 -12.93
N VAL A 373 -1.54 7.43 -12.79
CA VAL A 373 -2.05 8.37 -11.78
C VAL A 373 -2.34 9.71 -12.45
N ALA A 374 -3.56 10.20 -12.30
CA ALA A 374 -3.93 11.59 -12.58
C ALA A 374 -4.02 12.36 -11.25
N MET A 375 -3.48 13.58 -11.22
CA MET A 375 -3.37 14.40 -10.02
C MET A 375 -3.63 15.87 -10.34
N ASP A 376 -4.40 16.54 -9.49
CA ASP A 376 -4.50 18.01 -9.50
C ASP A 376 -3.16 18.62 -9.03
N PRO A 377 -2.46 19.38 -9.89
CA PRO A 377 -1.12 19.89 -9.57
C PRO A 377 -1.12 20.90 -8.42
N LYS A 378 -2.23 21.60 -8.18
CA LYS A 378 -2.33 22.66 -7.15
C LYS A 378 -2.62 22.09 -5.77
N THR A 379 -3.48 21.07 -5.72
CA THR A 379 -3.94 20.50 -4.44
C THR A 379 -3.19 19.23 -4.06
N GLY A 380 -2.67 18.48 -5.02
CA GLY A 380 -2.12 17.13 -4.85
C GLY A 380 -3.20 16.06 -4.69
N GLY A 381 -4.47 16.42 -4.90
CA GLY A 381 -5.56 15.46 -4.92
C GLY A 381 -5.42 14.51 -6.11
N VAL A 382 -5.36 13.21 -5.83
CA VAL A 382 -5.38 12.20 -6.90
C VAL A 382 -6.81 12.12 -7.43
N THR A 383 -6.99 12.43 -8.72
CA THR A 383 -8.30 12.47 -9.37
C THR A 383 -8.68 11.16 -10.03
N ALA A 384 -7.67 10.40 -10.49
CA ALA A 384 -7.85 9.06 -11.03
C ALA A 384 -6.59 8.20 -10.78
N VAL A 385 -6.78 6.88 -10.65
CA VAL A 385 -5.69 5.92 -10.52
C VAL A 385 -6.09 4.54 -11.06
N VAL A 386 -5.20 3.93 -11.81
CA VAL A 386 -5.24 2.51 -12.19
C VAL A 386 -3.90 1.89 -11.81
N GLY A 387 -3.93 0.80 -11.05
CA GLY A 387 -2.76 0.14 -10.50
C GLY A 387 -2.36 -1.16 -11.19
N GLY A 388 -2.98 -1.48 -12.32
CA GLY A 388 -2.66 -2.68 -13.09
C GLY A 388 -3.65 -2.96 -14.19
N ARG A 389 -3.24 -3.81 -15.15
CA ARG A 389 -4.05 -4.30 -16.26
C ARG A 389 -4.69 -5.64 -15.90
N GLY A 390 -5.92 -5.88 -16.33
CA GLY A 390 -6.69 -7.10 -16.09
C GLY A 390 -7.54 -7.06 -14.84
N LYS A 391 -8.02 -8.25 -14.40
CA LYS A 391 -8.96 -8.35 -13.29
C LYS A 391 -8.37 -7.83 -11.98
N HIS A 392 -9.02 -6.86 -11.39
CA HIS A 392 -8.64 -6.34 -10.08
C HIS A 392 -8.80 -7.37 -8.97
N VAL A 393 -7.87 -7.41 -8.04
CA VAL A 393 -7.94 -8.18 -6.79
C VAL A 393 -8.07 -7.18 -5.64
N PHE A 394 -9.09 -7.36 -4.82
CA PHE A 394 -9.32 -6.48 -3.66
C PHE A 394 -8.08 -6.40 -2.77
N ARG A 395 -7.61 -5.17 -2.49
CA ARG A 395 -6.37 -4.91 -1.73
C ARG A 395 -5.13 -5.60 -2.31
N GLY A 396 -5.19 -6.02 -3.58
CA GLY A 396 -4.06 -6.57 -4.30
C GLY A 396 -2.96 -5.53 -4.56
N PHE A 397 -1.93 -5.97 -5.27
CA PHE A 397 -0.79 -5.10 -5.57
C PHE A 397 -1.17 -3.94 -6.49
N ASN A 398 -1.08 -2.72 -5.98
CA ASN A 398 -1.33 -1.48 -6.71
C ASN A 398 0.01 -0.91 -7.22
N ARG A 399 0.30 -1.11 -8.51
CA ARG A 399 1.57 -0.67 -9.13
C ARG A 399 1.72 0.84 -9.12
N ALA A 400 0.64 1.59 -9.15
CA ALA A 400 0.68 3.05 -9.12
C ALA A 400 1.30 3.61 -7.82
N THR A 401 1.09 2.93 -6.69
CA THR A 401 1.50 3.41 -5.37
C THR A 401 2.58 2.57 -4.69
N GLN A 402 2.57 1.25 -4.91
CA GLN A 402 3.44 0.30 -4.18
C GLN A 402 4.67 -0.11 -4.98
N MET A 403 4.58 -0.17 -6.30
CA MET A 403 5.70 -0.52 -7.17
C MET A 403 6.84 0.49 -7.06
N ARG A 404 8.06 0.00 -7.24
CA ARG A 404 9.28 0.82 -7.33
C ARG A 404 10.07 0.41 -8.56
N ARG A 405 10.23 1.33 -9.50
CA ARG A 405 10.95 1.14 -10.77
C ARG A 405 11.90 2.29 -11.03
N GLN A 406 12.95 2.04 -11.79
CA GLN A 406 13.84 3.10 -12.21
C GLN A 406 13.11 4.07 -13.14
N PRO A 407 13.23 5.39 -12.92
CA PRO A 407 12.47 6.40 -13.66
C PRO A 407 13.02 6.64 -15.08
N GLY A 408 14.19 6.11 -15.42
CA GLY A 408 14.86 6.40 -16.67
C GLY A 408 15.02 7.91 -16.89
N SER A 409 14.87 8.35 -18.12
CA SER A 409 15.02 9.76 -18.50
C SER A 409 13.98 10.72 -17.90
N THR A 410 12.90 10.23 -17.27
CA THR A 410 11.96 11.12 -16.56
C THR A 410 12.58 11.79 -15.35
N ILE A 411 13.73 11.34 -14.87
CA ILE A 411 14.46 11.97 -13.79
C ILE A 411 15.23 13.22 -14.21
N LYS A 412 15.59 13.36 -15.52
CA LYS A 412 16.45 14.42 -16.05
C LYS A 412 15.96 15.84 -15.71
N PRO A 413 14.67 16.18 -15.87
CA PRO A 413 14.14 17.47 -15.44
C PRO A 413 14.45 17.78 -13.97
N ILE A 414 14.38 16.77 -13.10
CA ILE A 414 14.52 16.94 -11.64
C ILE A 414 15.99 17.07 -11.24
N VAL A 415 16.85 16.12 -11.66
CA VAL A 415 18.22 16.03 -11.10
C VAL A 415 19.30 16.68 -11.96
N VAL A 416 18.98 17.04 -13.21
CA VAL A 416 19.95 17.64 -14.12
C VAL A 416 19.58 19.08 -14.44
N TYR A 417 18.43 19.29 -15.07
CA TYR A 417 18.09 20.60 -15.64
C TYR A 417 17.60 21.58 -14.59
N THR A 418 16.81 21.15 -13.63
CA THR A 418 16.36 22.00 -12.51
C THR A 418 17.53 22.56 -11.71
N PRO A 419 18.48 21.76 -11.19
CA PRO A 419 19.62 22.32 -10.47
C PRO A 419 20.54 23.14 -11.39
N ALA A 420 20.61 22.86 -12.68
CA ALA A 420 21.37 23.71 -13.62
C ALA A 420 20.76 25.12 -13.73
N LEU A 421 19.43 25.23 -13.88
CA LEU A 421 18.71 26.50 -13.91
C LEU A 421 18.90 27.28 -12.59
N GLU A 422 18.90 26.60 -11.44
CA GLU A 422 19.18 27.21 -10.14
C GLU A 422 20.65 27.68 -9.99
N HIS A 423 21.57 27.13 -10.80
CA HIS A 423 23.01 27.48 -10.81
C HIS A 423 23.39 28.41 -11.97
N GLY A 424 22.43 29.13 -12.56
CA GLY A 424 22.68 30.18 -13.52
C GLY A 424 22.76 29.73 -15.00
N TYR A 425 22.42 28.48 -15.32
CA TYR A 425 22.16 28.09 -16.69
C TYR A 425 20.80 28.63 -17.16
N PHE A 426 20.66 28.83 -18.45
CA PHE A 426 19.43 29.26 -19.09
C PHE A 426 18.90 28.16 -19.99
N TYR A 427 17.64 28.23 -20.37
CA TYR A 427 17.00 27.23 -21.23
C TYR A 427 17.74 27.01 -22.56
N ASP A 428 18.39 28.02 -23.10
CA ASP A 428 19.16 28.01 -24.36
C ASP A 428 20.69 27.85 -24.18
N SER A 429 21.16 27.65 -22.93
CA SER A 429 22.59 27.41 -22.67
C SER A 429 23.11 26.24 -23.48
N THR A 430 24.31 26.44 -24.10
CA THR A 430 24.95 25.43 -24.93
C THR A 430 25.58 24.34 -24.06
N LEU A 431 25.18 23.09 -24.30
CA LEU A 431 25.72 21.90 -23.66
C LEU A 431 26.63 21.13 -24.61
N GLN A 432 27.57 20.34 -24.08
CA GLN A 432 28.38 19.44 -24.89
C GLN A 432 27.61 18.14 -25.14
N ASP A 433 27.51 17.78 -26.41
CA ASP A 433 26.96 16.52 -26.89
C ASP A 433 28.06 15.72 -27.59
N LYS A 434 28.87 15.02 -26.79
CA LYS A 434 30.01 14.23 -27.26
C LYS A 434 30.14 12.94 -26.48
N LYS A 435 30.59 11.88 -27.13
CA LYS A 435 30.96 10.62 -26.47
C LYS A 435 32.15 10.87 -25.56
N GLN A 436 31.96 10.81 -24.27
CA GLN A 436 32.96 11.12 -23.25
C GLN A 436 32.88 10.15 -22.09
N SER A 437 34.04 9.72 -21.57
CA SER A 437 34.14 8.87 -20.37
C SER A 437 34.39 9.70 -19.12
N TYR A 438 33.80 9.30 -18.00
CA TYR A 438 33.87 9.97 -16.73
C TYR A 438 34.41 9.04 -15.63
N GLY A 439 35.20 9.63 -14.71
CA GLY A 439 35.74 8.93 -13.55
C GLY A 439 36.70 7.80 -13.85
N THR A 440 37.17 7.13 -12.79
CA THR A 440 38.12 5.99 -12.87
C THR A 440 37.48 4.76 -13.52
N ASN A 441 36.15 4.61 -13.38
CA ASN A 441 35.39 3.48 -13.93
C ASN A 441 35.03 3.68 -15.41
N ARG A 442 35.49 4.77 -16.05
CA ARG A 442 35.26 5.10 -17.46
C ARG A 442 33.77 5.01 -17.83
N TYR A 443 32.88 5.52 -16.98
CA TYR A 443 31.45 5.59 -17.30
C TYR A 443 31.25 6.44 -18.57
N THR A 444 30.72 5.83 -19.62
CA THR A 444 30.56 6.45 -20.94
C THR A 444 29.09 6.39 -21.37
N PRO A 445 28.27 7.44 -21.08
CA PRO A 445 26.88 7.48 -21.54
C PRO A 445 26.82 7.57 -23.06
N LYS A 446 25.89 6.82 -23.68
CA LYS A 446 25.59 6.87 -25.08
C LYS A 446 24.23 7.55 -25.30
N ASN A 447 24.10 8.38 -26.34
CA ASN A 447 22.80 8.76 -26.86
C ASN A 447 22.11 7.52 -27.44
N TYR A 448 20.78 7.55 -27.58
CA TYR A 448 19.99 6.36 -27.98
C TYR A 448 20.45 5.82 -29.35
N ASP A 449 20.72 6.72 -30.30
CA ASP A 449 21.14 6.41 -31.64
C ASP A 449 22.68 6.41 -31.86
N ASP A 450 23.45 6.52 -30.77
CA ASP A 450 24.92 6.68 -30.70
C ASP A 450 25.44 7.84 -31.60
N THR A 451 24.56 8.83 -31.91
CA THR A 451 24.94 10.06 -32.65
C THR A 451 25.21 11.24 -31.72
N TYR A 452 26.06 12.18 -32.13
CA TYR A 452 26.52 13.29 -31.30
C TYR A 452 26.67 14.56 -32.14
N SER A 453 26.00 15.64 -31.75
CA SER A 453 25.99 16.93 -32.45
C SER A 453 27.17 17.85 -32.12
N GLY A 454 28.06 17.42 -31.20
CA GLY A 454 29.15 18.26 -30.69
C GLY A 454 28.67 19.24 -29.60
N THR A 455 27.68 20.05 -29.88
CA THR A 455 27.02 20.96 -28.96
C THR A 455 25.55 21.07 -29.26
N VAL A 456 24.74 21.30 -28.21
CA VAL A 456 23.28 21.38 -28.33
C VAL A 456 22.73 22.37 -27.31
N PRO A 457 21.67 23.16 -27.63
CA PRO A 457 20.97 23.98 -26.64
C PRO A 457 20.31 23.12 -25.58
N MET A 458 20.24 23.60 -24.33
CA MET A 458 19.73 22.84 -23.19
C MET A 458 18.26 22.38 -23.37
N TYR A 459 17.39 23.23 -23.93
CA TYR A 459 16.01 22.87 -24.23
C TYR A 459 15.90 21.70 -25.22
N LYS A 460 16.78 21.73 -26.28
CA LYS A 460 16.84 20.67 -27.28
C LYS A 460 17.37 19.37 -26.70
N ALA A 461 18.41 19.41 -25.87
CA ALA A 461 18.95 18.25 -25.19
C ALA A 461 17.88 17.60 -24.29
N LEU A 462 16.97 18.39 -23.71
CA LEU A 462 15.86 17.89 -22.87
C LEU A 462 14.77 17.24 -23.74
N TYR A 463 14.28 17.90 -24.79
CA TYR A 463 13.15 17.35 -25.55
C TYR A 463 13.54 16.15 -26.43
N GLU A 464 14.76 16.08 -26.93
CA GLU A 464 15.33 14.89 -27.59
C GLU A 464 15.83 13.84 -26.60
N SER A 465 15.78 14.14 -25.32
CA SER A 465 16.18 13.23 -24.26
C SER A 465 17.63 12.75 -24.34
N LEU A 466 18.54 13.55 -24.87
CA LEU A 466 19.94 13.18 -25.06
C LEU A 466 20.62 12.83 -23.74
N ASN A 467 21.42 11.75 -23.72
CA ASN A 467 22.08 11.24 -22.55
C ASN A 467 23.43 11.90 -22.28
N ALA A 468 24.23 12.05 -23.31
CA ALA A 468 25.58 12.62 -23.21
C ALA A 468 25.55 14.06 -22.65
N PRO A 469 24.71 15.00 -23.15
CA PRO A 469 24.60 16.34 -22.61
C PRO A 469 24.07 16.36 -21.16
N ALA A 470 23.12 15.47 -20.82
CA ALA A 470 22.56 15.41 -19.47
C ALA A 470 23.62 14.99 -18.44
N VAL A 471 24.41 13.95 -18.75
CA VAL A 471 25.50 13.50 -17.86
C VAL A 471 26.62 14.53 -17.81
N TRP A 472 26.98 15.16 -18.93
CA TRP A 472 27.95 16.24 -18.98
C TRP A 472 27.53 17.41 -18.05
N LEU A 473 26.26 17.82 -18.14
CA LEU A 473 25.73 18.91 -17.34
C LEU A 473 25.72 18.57 -15.85
N LEU A 474 25.25 17.37 -15.46
CA LEU A 474 25.30 16.93 -14.08
C LEU A 474 26.73 16.86 -13.55
N ASN A 475 27.70 16.42 -14.36
CA ASN A 475 29.11 16.42 -13.99
C ASN A 475 29.64 17.85 -13.77
N LYS A 476 29.22 18.82 -14.60
CA LYS A 476 29.63 20.23 -14.51
C LYS A 476 29.09 20.94 -13.26
N ILE A 477 27.81 20.78 -12.97
CA ILE A 477 27.19 21.38 -11.78
C ILE A 477 27.51 20.61 -10.49
N GLY A 478 27.99 19.36 -10.63
CA GLY A 478 28.31 18.45 -9.55
C GLY A 478 27.15 17.51 -9.17
N VAL A 479 27.46 16.23 -9.07
CA VAL A 479 26.48 15.16 -8.70
C VAL A 479 25.75 15.47 -7.41
N ASN A 480 26.40 16.15 -6.46
CA ASN A 480 25.79 16.55 -5.19
C ASN A 480 24.55 17.43 -5.37
N GLN A 481 24.54 18.29 -6.40
CA GLN A 481 23.40 19.16 -6.67
C GLN A 481 22.20 18.37 -7.16
N GLY A 482 22.42 17.44 -8.11
CA GLY A 482 21.34 16.54 -8.57
C GLY A 482 20.80 15.63 -7.48
N TYR A 483 21.71 15.08 -6.65
CA TYR A 483 21.31 14.23 -5.51
C TYR A 483 20.51 15.03 -4.48
N ALA A 484 20.94 16.22 -4.10
CA ALA A 484 20.22 17.09 -3.18
C ALA A 484 18.85 17.53 -3.76
N MET A 485 18.78 17.77 -5.07
CA MET A 485 17.51 18.10 -5.73
C MET A 485 16.56 16.92 -5.70
N ALA A 486 17.00 15.69 -5.97
CA ALA A 486 16.17 14.50 -5.79
C ALA A 486 15.60 14.39 -4.36
N GLN A 487 16.41 14.68 -3.34
CA GLN A 487 15.94 14.72 -1.94
C GLN A 487 14.93 15.84 -1.69
N LYS A 488 15.10 17.02 -2.30
CA LYS A 488 14.12 18.10 -2.21
C LYS A 488 12.77 17.71 -2.79
N PHE A 489 12.77 16.89 -3.87
CA PHE A 489 11.57 16.32 -4.48
C PHE A 489 11.05 15.08 -3.76
N ASP A 490 11.55 14.75 -2.56
CA ASP A 490 11.20 13.58 -1.76
C ASP A 490 11.33 12.25 -2.54
N LEU A 491 12.25 12.17 -3.51
CA LEU A 491 12.55 10.93 -4.20
C LEU A 491 13.44 10.02 -3.33
N PRO A 492 13.24 8.70 -3.36
CA PRO A 492 13.89 7.78 -2.43
C PRO A 492 15.33 7.43 -2.85
N VAL A 493 16.20 8.45 -3.00
CA VAL A 493 17.62 8.26 -3.32
C VAL A 493 18.42 7.76 -2.12
N GLU A 494 19.33 6.84 -2.37
CA GLU A 494 20.27 6.30 -1.40
C GLU A 494 21.69 6.87 -1.59
N LYS A 495 22.58 6.65 -0.63
CA LYS A 495 23.97 7.13 -0.72
C LYS A 495 24.70 6.58 -1.96
N GLY A 496 24.36 5.35 -2.37
CA GLY A 496 24.91 4.70 -3.57
C GLY A 496 24.50 5.38 -4.87
N ASP A 497 23.39 6.10 -4.89
CA ASP A 497 22.88 6.80 -6.09
C ASP A 497 23.61 8.13 -6.36
N LYS A 498 24.55 8.52 -5.50
CA LYS A 498 25.33 9.74 -5.63
C LYS A 498 26.46 9.56 -6.65
N ASN A 499 26.10 9.32 -7.89
CA ASN A 499 26.98 9.12 -9.03
C ASN A 499 26.32 9.63 -10.32
N LEU A 500 27.06 9.65 -11.44
CA LEU A 500 26.58 10.22 -12.70
C LEU A 500 25.45 9.41 -13.36
N ALA A 501 25.27 8.12 -13.02
CA ALA A 501 24.15 7.33 -13.54
C ALA A 501 22.78 7.88 -13.05
N LEU A 502 22.78 8.66 -11.96
CA LEU A 502 21.58 9.35 -11.47
C LEU A 502 20.98 10.25 -12.56
N ALA A 503 21.79 10.87 -13.44
CA ALA A 503 21.31 11.66 -14.56
C ALA A 503 20.38 10.91 -15.50
N LEU A 504 20.52 9.59 -15.58
CA LEU A 504 19.77 8.69 -16.47
C LEU A 504 18.78 7.79 -15.72
N GLY A 505 18.55 8.05 -14.43
CA GLY A 505 17.60 7.30 -13.64
C GLY A 505 18.15 6.07 -12.92
N GLY A 506 19.47 5.93 -12.87
CA GLY A 506 20.13 4.87 -12.10
C GLY A 506 19.92 5.06 -10.59
N MET A 507 18.82 4.55 -10.05
CA MET A 507 18.43 4.62 -8.65
C MET A 507 18.30 3.22 -8.04
N THR A 508 18.83 3.04 -6.84
CA THR A 508 18.80 1.76 -6.11
C THR A 508 17.36 1.33 -5.78
N LYS A 509 16.54 2.22 -5.24
CA LYS A 509 15.15 1.92 -4.85
C LYS A 509 14.14 2.14 -5.96
N GLY A 510 14.43 2.99 -6.93
CA GLY A 510 13.44 3.43 -7.92
C GLY A 510 12.33 4.30 -7.32
N VAL A 511 11.30 4.58 -8.12
CA VAL A 511 10.18 5.46 -7.80
C VAL A 511 8.83 4.80 -8.08
N SER A 512 7.75 5.31 -7.50
CA SER A 512 6.39 4.93 -7.89
C SER A 512 5.81 5.94 -8.89
N VAL A 513 4.77 5.52 -9.60
CA VAL A 513 4.03 6.39 -10.53
C VAL A 513 3.48 7.63 -9.81
N GLN A 514 2.89 7.44 -8.64
CA GLN A 514 2.38 8.54 -7.81
C GLN A 514 3.47 9.51 -7.36
N GLN A 515 4.67 9.02 -7.03
CA GLN A 515 5.79 9.90 -6.67
C GLN A 515 6.22 10.76 -7.85
N MET A 516 6.23 10.22 -9.06
CA MET A 516 6.58 10.97 -10.26
C MET A 516 5.49 11.98 -10.65
N ALA A 517 4.20 11.62 -10.57
CA ALA A 517 3.10 12.57 -10.77
C ALA A 517 3.22 13.76 -9.79
N ARG A 518 3.48 13.49 -8.51
CA ARG A 518 3.68 14.51 -7.48
C ARG A 518 4.92 15.40 -7.76
N ALA A 519 6.01 14.79 -8.21
CA ALA A 519 7.21 15.55 -8.55
C ALA A 519 6.97 16.51 -9.71
N TYR A 520 6.26 16.05 -10.74
CA TYR A 520 5.95 16.89 -11.92
C TYR A 520 4.89 17.96 -11.61
N ALA A 521 3.95 17.70 -10.69
CA ALA A 521 3.03 18.71 -10.21
C ALA A 521 3.75 19.96 -9.64
N THR A 522 4.98 19.80 -9.14
CA THR A 522 5.79 20.91 -8.65
C THR A 522 6.10 21.94 -9.74
N PHE A 523 6.32 21.50 -10.97
CA PHE A 523 6.65 22.39 -12.09
C PHE A 523 5.44 23.24 -12.51
N ASP A 524 4.25 22.65 -12.53
CA ASP A 524 3.02 23.40 -12.83
C ASP A 524 2.59 24.31 -11.67
N ASN A 525 2.85 23.89 -10.44
CA ASN A 525 2.46 24.61 -9.23
C ASN A 525 3.55 25.59 -8.76
N GLU A 526 4.20 26.29 -9.68
CA GLU A 526 5.19 27.36 -9.40
C GLU A 526 6.27 26.96 -8.37
N GLY A 527 6.71 25.71 -8.42
CA GLY A 527 7.76 25.20 -7.56
C GLY A 527 7.30 24.73 -6.17
N GLN A 528 6.00 24.74 -5.93
CA GLN A 528 5.35 24.23 -4.73
C GLN A 528 4.93 22.77 -4.92
N MET A 529 5.60 21.82 -4.28
CA MET A 529 5.26 20.42 -4.35
C MET A 529 4.06 20.10 -3.46
N PRO A 530 2.92 19.65 -3.98
CA PRO A 530 1.75 19.33 -3.19
C PRO A 530 1.90 18.00 -2.46
N SER A 531 1.07 17.74 -1.46
CA SER A 531 0.97 16.44 -0.79
C SER A 531 -0.08 15.57 -1.46
N ALA A 532 0.34 14.44 -2.04
CA ALA A 532 -0.59 13.49 -2.65
C ALA A 532 -1.60 12.97 -1.60
N HIS A 533 -2.87 12.95 -1.96
CA HIS A 533 -3.95 12.45 -1.10
C HIS A 533 -5.18 12.05 -1.91
N TYR A 534 -5.97 11.15 -1.34
CA TYR A 534 -7.23 10.66 -1.87
C TYR A 534 -8.42 11.18 -1.05
N ILE A 535 -8.24 11.32 0.27
CA ILE A 535 -9.29 11.67 1.22
C ILE A 535 -9.25 13.16 1.54
N THR A 536 -10.38 13.82 1.40
CA THR A 536 -10.57 15.22 1.86
C THR A 536 -11.18 15.27 3.25
N LYS A 537 -12.17 14.40 3.54
CA LYS A 537 -12.88 14.35 4.82
C LYS A 537 -13.52 12.99 5.03
N ILE A 538 -13.60 12.53 6.29
CA ILE A 538 -14.38 11.36 6.71
C ILE A 538 -15.36 11.81 7.79
N GLU A 539 -16.64 11.51 7.60
CA GLU A 539 -17.68 11.68 8.60
C GLU A 539 -18.18 10.32 9.07
N ASP A 540 -18.52 10.23 10.35
CA ASP A 540 -19.20 9.05 10.88
C ASP A 540 -20.71 9.05 10.47
N ALA A 541 -21.39 7.97 10.82
CA ALA A 541 -22.81 7.81 10.48
C ALA A 541 -23.73 8.88 11.12
N SER A 542 -23.25 9.61 12.14
CA SER A 542 -23.97 10.73 12.76
C SER A 542 -23.70 12.07 12.07
N GLY A 543 -22.78 12.12 11.08
CA GLY A 543 -22.34 13.32 10.41
C GLY A 543 -21.20 14.07 11.12
N ARG A 544 -20.63 13.51 12.19
CA ARG A 544 -19.48 14.08 12.87
C ARG A 544 -18.21 13.82 12.06
N VAL A 545 -17.42 14.86 11.83
CA VAL A 545 -16.12 14.75 11.17
C VAL A 545 -15.14 14.01 12.09
N ILE A 546 -14.63 12.85 11.64
CA ILE A 546 -13.66 12.02 12.37
C ILE A 546 -12.24 12.14 11.81
N ALA A 547 -12.12 12.50 10.52
CA ALA A 547 -10.85 12.79 9.89
C ALA A 547 -11.03 13.86 8.80
N GLN A 548 -10.03 14.72 8.64
CA GLN A 548 -10.04 15.75 7.62
C GLN A 548 -8.62 16.06 7.15
N ASN A 549 -8.44 16.23 5.85
CA ASN A 549 -7.23 16.82 5.30
C ASN A 549 -7.22 18.32 5.63
N LYS A 550 -6.28 18.75 6.50
CA LYS A 550 -6.19 20.12 7.02
C LYS A 550 -5.62 21.12 6.00
N GLY A 551 -5.97 20.98 4.73
CA GLY A 551 -5.57 21.87 3.64
C GLY A 551 -4.35 21.38 2.85
N ASN A 552 -4.09 22.05 1.76
CA ASN A 552 -3.02 21.73 0.81
C ASN A 552 -1.67 22.07 1.43
N LYS A 553 -1.05 21.11 2.12
CA LYS A 553 0.34 21.26 2.53
C LYS A 553 1.21 21.17 1.29
N THR A 554 1.76 22.28 0.86
CA THR A 554 2.78 22.33 -0.17
C THR A 554 4.16 22.48 0.46
N LYS A 555 5.16 21.96 -0.20
CA LYS A 555 6.57 22.11 0.15
C LYS A 555 7.23 22.96 -0.94
N HIS A 556 7.81 24.09 -0.57
CA HIS A 556 8.61 24.86 -1.51
C HIS A 556 9.88 24.08 -1.88
N VAL A 557 10.05 23.74 -3.14
CA VAL A 557 11.15 22.92 -3.66
C VAL A 557 12.09 23.76 -4.54
N ILE A 558 11.53 24.52 -5.47
CA ILE A 558 12.27 25.34 -6.46
C ILE A 558 11.58 26.69 -6.64
N SER A 559 12.28 27.65 -7.20
CA SER A 559 11.70 28.96 -7.50
C SER A 559 10.60 28.87 -8.58
N ALA A 560 9.62 29.77 -8.52
CA ALA A 560 8.60 29.89 -9.57
C ALA A 560 9.20 30.18 -10.94
N LYS A 561 10.32 30.92 -10.98
CA LYS A 561 11.06 31.15 -12.22
C LYS A 561 11.57 29.84 -12.80
N THR A 562 12.27 29.04 -11.99
CA THR A 562 12.81 27.74 -12.41
C THR A 562 11.69 26.79 -12.86
N ALA A 563 10.56 26.76 -12.17
CA ALA A 563 9.39 25.96 -12.54
C ALA A 563 8.85 26.37 -13.92
N ARG A 564 8.69 27.68 -14.19
CA ARG A 564 8.26 28.20 -15.50
C ARG A 564 9.27 27.92 -16.62
N GLU A 565 10.58 28.07 -16.36
CA GLU A 565 11.62 27.73 -17.35
C GLU A 565 11.60 26.23 -17.69
N MET A 566 11.46 25.37 -16.67
CA MET A 566 11.33 23.91 -16.89
C MET A 566 10.09 23.57 -17.69
N THR A 567 8.92 24.16 -17.38
CA THR A 567 7.68 23.96 -18.14
C THR A 567 7.86 24.40 -19.60
N SER A 568 8.48 25.56 -19.85
CA SER A 568 8.79 26.06 -21.19
C SER A 568 9.64 25.05 -21.99
N MET A 569 10.66 24.46 -21.38
CA MET A 569 11.51 23.44 -22.01
C MET A 569 10.76 22.11 -22.20
N MET A 570 9.90 21.70 -21.27
CA MET A 570 9.18 20.44 -21.31
C MET A 570 7.99 20.45 -22.28
N ILE A 571 7.46 21.60 -22.68
CA ILE A 571 6.47 21.71 -23.78
C ILE A 571 7.07 21.11 -25.05
N GLY A 572 8.33 21.40 -25.36
CA GLY A 572 9.01 20.88 -26.53
C GLY A 572 9.05 19.35 -26.63
N VAL A 573 8.94 18.63 -25.50
CA VAL A 573 8.95 17.15 -25.51
C VAL A 573 7.76 16.59 -26.31
N TYR A 574 6.59 17.23 -26.21
CA TYR A 574 5.38 16.83 -26.92
C TYR A 574 5.16 17.59 -28.23
N ASP A 575 5.83 18.71 -28.44
CA ASP A 575 5.70 19.49 -29.67
C ASP A 575 6.73 19.11 -30.75
N HIS A 576 7.94 18.71 -30.33
CA HIS A 576 9.10 18.52 -31.23
C HIS A 576 9.98 17.31 -30.86
N GLY A 577 9.65 16.60 -29.76
CA GLY A 577 10.54 15.62 -29.13
C GLY A 577 9.98 14.22 -29.02
N THR A 578 10.51 13.51 -28.03
CA THR A 578 10.27 12.07 -27.84
C THR A 578 8.81 11.72 -27.48
N GLY A 579 7.97 12.69 -27.12
CA GLY A 579 6.57 12.52 -26.81
C GLY A 579 5.59 12.95 -27.89
N GLU A 580 6.05 13.37 -29.09
CA GLU A 580 5.20 13.95 -30.13
C GLU A 580 4.03 13.02 -30.52
N SER A 581 4.30 11.74 -30.75
CA SER A 581 3.26 10.75 -31.10
C SER A 581 2.22 10.48 -30.01
N ALA A 582 2.55 10.80 -28.76
CA ALA A 582 1.66 10.64 -27.61
C ALA A 582 0.86 11.91 -27.26
N LYS A 583 1.01 12.99 -28.03
CA LYS A 583 0.31 14.25 -27.78
C LYS A 583 -1.15 14.15 -28.20
N PRO A 584 -2.13 14.45 -27.31
CA PRO A 584 -3.51 14.62 -27.69
C PRO A 584 -3.71 15.80 -28.64
N ALA A 585 -4.62 15.65 -29.62
CA ALA A 585 -4.92 16.71 -30.57
C ALA A 585 -5.59 17.91 -29.88
N GLY A 586 -5.15 19.12 -30.21
CA GLY A 586 -5.76 20.35 -29.69
C GLY A 586 -5.25 20.81 -28.32
N TYR A 587 -4.41 20.05 -27.66
CA TYR A 587 -3.87 20.38 -26.34
C TYR A 587 -2.35 20.67 -26.39
N THR A 588 -1.91 21.53 -25.48
CA THR A 588 -0.46 21.75 -25.23
C THR A 588 -0.10 21.02 -23.95
N LEU A 589 0.90 20.14 -24.01
CA LEU A 589 1.42 19.40 -22.88
C LEU A 589 2.86 19.80 -22.59
N ALA A 590 3.21 19.81 -21.32
CA ALA A 590 4.60 19.78 -20.86
C ALA A 590 4.88 18.45 -20.16
N GLY A 591 6.09 17.91 -20.27
CA GLY A 591 6.41 16.66 -19.60
C GLY A 591 7.69 15.99 -20.07
N LYS A 592 7.78 14.66 -19.87
CA LYS A 592 8.97 13.90 -20.23
C LYS A 592 8.67 12.41 -20.44
N THR A 593 9.32 11.81 -21.41
CA THR A 593 9.36 10.36 -21.63
C THR A 593 10.56 9.74 -20.92
N GLY A 594 10.48 8.46 -20.62
CA GLY A 594 11.57 7.71 -20.01
C GLY A 594 11.57 6.25 -20.42
N THR A 595 12.75 5.70 -20.56
CA THR A 595 12.99 4.29 -20.90
C THR A 595 14.14 3.77 -20.05
N THR A 596 14.06 2.52 -19.62
CA THR A 596 15.17 1.81 -18.99
C THR A 596 15.44 0.51 -19.74
N ASN A 597 16.69 0.24 -20.06
CA ASN A 597 17.07 -1.00 -20.76
C ASN A 597 16.72 -2.24 -19.94
N SER A 598 16.39 -3.33 -20.60
CA SER A 598 16.08 -4.62 -19.98
C SER A 598 17.21 -5.15 -19.09
N GLY A 599 18.44 -4.86 -19.46
CA GLY A 599 19.66 -5.42 -18.84
C GLY A 599 19.91 -6.87 -19.24
N ILE A 600 19.21 -7.38 -20.24
CA ILE A 600 19.39 -8.73 -20.77
C ILE A 600 20.65 -8.75 -21.64
N LYS A 601 21.56 -9.65 -21.33
CA LYS A 601 22.82 -9.76 -22.04
C LYS A 601 22.60 -10.24 -23.49
N GLY A 602 23.05 -9.43 -24.46
CA GLY A 602 22.90 -9.74 -25.89
C GLY A 602 21.59 -9.26 -26.51
N ASP A 603 20.75 -8.55 -25.74
CA ASP A 603 19.53 -7.91 -26.18
C ASP A 603 19.56 -6.44 -25.73
N GLU A 604 20.22 -5.60 -26.55
CA GLU A 604 20.38 -4.16 -26.28
C GLU A 604 19.14 -3.36 -26.71
N ASP A 605 18.24 -3.95 -27.49
CA ASP A 605 17.06 -3.30 -28.08
C ASP A 605 15.79 -3.48 -27.26
N SER A 606 15.83 -4.28 -26.17
CA SER A 606 14.69 -4.47 -25.30
C SER A 606 14.73 -3.58 -24.07
N ASP A 607 13.54 -3.21 -23.63
CA ASP A 607 13.32 -2.31 -22.49
C ASP A 607 12.68 -3.04 -21.30
N ARG A 608 13.01 -2.56 -20.12
CA ARG A 608 12.39 -3.01 -18.86
C ARG A 608 11.18 -2.19 -18.49
N ASP A 609 11.33 -0.87 -18.54
CA ASP A 609 10.33 0.10 -18.11
C ASP A 609 10.20 1.20 -19.16
N LYS A 610 8.96 1.55 -19.48
CA LYS A 610 8.62 2.75 -20.24
C LYS A 610 7.78 3.68 -19.36
N TRP A 611 8.06 4.97 -19.46
CA TRP A 611 7.42 6.01 -18.69
C TRP A 611 6.96 7.16 -19.58
N MET A 612 5.76 7.65 -19.30
CA MET A 612 5.27 8.91 -19.84
C MET A 612 4.70 9.77 -18.74
N ILE A 613 5.12 11.03 -18.68
CA ILE A 613 4.57 12.00 -17.74
C ILE A 613 4.26 13.25 -18.54
N GLY A 614 2.99 13.65 -18.51
CA GLY A 614 2.54 14.88 -19.15
C GLY A 614 1.62 15.65 -18.24
N TYR A 615 1.63 16.96 -18.36
CA TYR A 615 0.75 17.83 -17.60
C TYR A 615 0.27 19.03 -18.38
N THR A 616 -0.87 19.54 -17.94
CA THR A 616 -1.42 20.86 -18.25
C THR A 616 -1.61 21.61 -16.91
N PRO A 617 -2.01 22.89 -16.91
CA PRO A 617 -2.32 23.59 -15.66
C PRO A 617 -3.48 22.98 -14.86
N ASP A 618 -4.21 22.02 -15.42
CA ASP A 618 -5.38 21.40 -14.81
C ASP A 618 -5.10 20.01 -14.22
N VAL A 619 -4.17 19.26 -14.80
CA VAL A 619 -3.89 17.87 -14.42
C VAL A 619 -2.47 17.42 -14.78
N VAL A 620 -1.87 16.60 -13.93
CA VAL A 620 -0.67 15.83 -14.20
C VAL A 620 -1.03 14.37 -14.34
N VAL A 621 -0.62 13.71 -15.42
CA VAL A 621 -0.75 12.26 -15.62
C VAL A 621 0.63 11.65 -15.71
N ALA A 622 0.87 10.62 -14.93
CA ALA A 622 2.07 9.79 -14.98
C ALA A 622 1.66 8.35 -15.25
N THR A 623 2.27 7.74 -16.27
CA THR A 623 2.00 6.39 -16.75
C THR A 623 3.29 5.60 -16.85
N TRP A 624 3.25 4.37 -16.38
CA TRP A 624 4.32 3.36 -16.47
C TRP A 624 3.82 2.13 -17.22
N GLU A 625 4.69 1.51 -18.01
CA GLU A 625 4.46 0.25 -18.71
C GLU A 625 5.68 -0.66 -18.57
N GLY A 626 5.46 -1.97 -18.34
CA GLY A 626 6.51 -2.98 -18.20
C GLY A 626 5.98 -4.32 -17.73
N TYR A 627 6.87 -5.29 -17.61
CA TYR A 627 6.53 -6.57 -16.95
C TYR A 627 6.88 -6.53 -15.48
N ASP A 628 6.12 -7.26 -14.66
CA ASP A 628 6.43 -7.40 -13.22
C ASP A 628 7.83 -8.01 -13.00
N ASN A 629 8.16 -9.01 -13.83
CA ASN A 629 9.47 -9.64 -13.86
C ASN A 629 10.01 -9.60 -15.30
N THR A 630 11.09 -8.87 -15.51
CA THR A 630 11.75 -8.78 -16.81
C THR A 630 12.60 -10.03 -17.06
N SER A 631 12.43 -10.64 -18.24
CA SER A 631 13.20 -11.80 -18.71
C SER A 631 13.34 -11.70 -20.25
N ALA A 632 14.04 -12.63 -20.87
CA ALA A 632 14.18 -12.67 -22.32
C ALA A 632 12.83 -12.78 -23.05
N ASP A 633 11.85 -13.46 -22.45
CA ASP A 633 10.50 -13.61 -22.99
C ASP A 633 9.55 -12.49 -22.54
N HIS A 634 9.92 -11.72 -21.53
CA HIS A 634 9.12 -10.70 -20.89
C HIS A 634 9.88 -9.37 -20.83
N ALA A 635 10.13 -8.78 -21.96
CA ALA A 635 10.72 -7.45 -22.13
C ALA A 635 9.91 -6.63 -23.16
N LEU A 636 9.95 -5.31 -23.03
CA LEU A 636 9.29 -4.42 -23.98
C LEU A 636 10.15 -4.28 -25.23
N THR A 637 9.52 -4.25 -26.39
CA THR A 637 10.18 -3.98 -27.68
C THR A 637 9.46 -2.86 -28.41
N ASP A 638 10.17 -2.07 -29.22
CA ASP A 638 9.58 -0.94 -29.96
C ASP A 638 8.87 -1.34 -31.25
N ILE A 639 8.72 -2.64 -31.52
CA ILE A 639 8.21 -3.18 -32.80
C ILE A 639 6.68 -3.03 -32.91
N SER A 640 5.97 -2.71 -31.82
CA SER A 640 4.51 -2.67 -31.82
C SER A 640 3.97 -1.24 -32.01
N ASP A 641 2.99 -1.10 -32.91
CA ASP A 641 2.16 0.12 -32.99
C ASP A 641 1.34 0.35 -31.71
N ARG A 642 1.20 -0.68 -30.87
CA ARG A 642 0.55 -0.68 -29.56
C ARG A 642 1.63 -0.55 -28.50
N ASN A 643 1.75 0.61 -27.90
CA ASN A 643 2.78 0.91 -26.90
C ASN A 643 2.33 2.04 -25.97
N ILE A 644 3.18 2.40 -25.03
CA ILE A 644 2.88 3.45 -24.06
C ILE A 644 2.47 4.80 -24.67
N ASN A 645 2.89 5.12 -25.90
CA ASN A 645 2.49 6.38 -26.56
C ASN A 645 1.01 6.37 -26.90
N VAL A 646 0.49 5.23 -27.38
CA VAL A 646 -0.94 5.04 -27.69
C VAL A 646 -1.76 5.04 -26.41
N LEU A 647 -1.34 4.25 -25.41
CA LEU A 647 -1.97 4.20 -24.09
C LEU A 647 -2.08 5.61 -23.48
N PHE A 648 -0.95 6.32 -23.41
CA PHE A 648 -0.90 7.64 -22.79
C PHE A 648 -1.73 8.68 -23.57
N LYS A 649 -1.67 8.65 -24.90
CA LYS A 649 -2.46 9.56 -25.75
C LYS A 649 -3.96 9.40 -25.51
N ASN A 650 -4.44 8.17 -25.51
CA ASN A 650 -5.86 7.87 -25.33
C ASN A 650 -6.32 8.20 -23.89
N GLU A 651 -5.52 7.81 -22.90
CA GLU A 651 -5.74 8.15 -21.49
C GLU A 651 -5.79 9.66 -21.28
N MET A 652 -4.77 10.38 -21.76
CA MET A 652 -4.66 11.82 -21.59
C MET A 652 -5.77 12.57 -22.34
N THR A 653 -6.17 12.11 -23.54
CA THR A 653 -7.30 12.69 -24.28
C THR A 653 -8.56 12.63 -23.46
N GLY A 654 -8.94 11.44 -22.99
CA GLY A 654 -10.17 11.28 -22.21
C GLY A 654 -10.16 11.99 -20.86
N ILE A 655 -8.98 12.17 -20.24
CA ILE A 655 -8.84 12.97 -19.01
C ILE A 655 -9.01 14.46 -19.32
N LEU A 656 -8.37 14.97 -20.37
CA LEU A 656 -8.39 16.40 -20.73
C LEU A 656 -9.76 16.86 -21.19
N ASP A 657 -10.56 16.00 -21.83
CA ASP A 657 -11.94 16.29 -22.19
C ASP A 657 -12.83 16.60 -20.97
N ASN A 658 -12.35 16.21 -19.77
CA ASN A 658 -13.01 16.45 -18.49
C ASN A 658 -12.26 17.48 -17.62
N THR A 659 -11.49 18.39 -18.25
CA THR A 659 -10.79 19.49 -17.58
C THR A 659 -11.24 20.85 -18.12
N PRO A 660 -10.97 21.95 -17.42
CA PRO A 660 -11.30 23.31 -17.91
C PRO A 660 -10.56 23.70 -19.20
N GLY A 661 -9.48 23.02 -19.59
CA GLY A 661 -8.66 23.34 -20.76
C GLY A 661 -7.82 24.60 -20.57
N THR A 662 -7.34 24.83 -19.36
CA THR A 662 -6.47 25.97 -19.01
C THR A 662 -5.17 25.92 -19.81
N LYS A 663 -4.79 27.03 -20.42
CA LYS A 663 -3.54 27.13 -21.20
C LYS A 663 -2.37 27.53 -20.32
N PHE A 664 -1.19 27.06 -20.69
CA PHE A 664 0.04 27.55 -20.08
C PHE A 664 0.25 29.05 -20.32
N THR A 665 0.80 29.72 -19.34
CA THR A 665 1.20 31.14 -19.43
C THR A 665 2.60 31.31 -20.06
N VAL A 666 3.34 30.22 -20.19
CA VAL A 666 4.69 30.17 -20.79
C VAL A 666 4.62 29.58 -22.21
N LYS A 667 5.48 30.07 -23.08
CA LYS A 667 5.66 29.54 -24.43
C LYS A 667 6.72 28.43 -24.45
N ASP A 668 6.70 27.62 -25.48
CA ASP A 668 7.74 26.67 -25.78
C ASP A 668 9.14 27.34 -25.88
N ALA A 669 10.15 26.67 -25.35
CA ALA A 669 11.51 27.21 -25.32
C ALA A 669 12.13 27.40 -26.71
N GLN A 670 11.81 26.54 -27.68
CA GLN A 670 12.28 26.67 -29.07
C GLN A 670 11.64 27.89 -29.72
N GLU A 671 10.34 28.12 -29.58
CA GLU A 671 9.67 29.34 -30.07
C GLU A 671 10.29 30.60 -29.49
N ARG A 672 10.60 30.56 -28.17
CA ARG A 672 11.27 31.69 -27.49
C ARG A 672 12.66 31.96 -28.07
N ALA A 673 13.46 30.92 -28.33
CA ALA A 673 14.77 31.05 -28.89
C ALA A 673 14.73 31.63 -30.35
N GLN A 674 13.79 31.15 -31.16
CA GLN A 674 13.59 31.68 -32.55
C GLN A 674 13.11 33.13 -32.53
N SER A 675 12.21 33.50 -31.62
CA SER A 675 11.73 34.90 -31.52
C SER A 675 12.81 35.87 -31.06
N ASN A 676 13.76 35.42 -30.25
CA ASN A 676 14.92 36.24 -29.85
C ASN A 676 15.92 36.42 -30.95
N THR A 677 16.16 35.38 -31.77
CA THR A 677 17.04 35.46 -32.96
C THR A 677 16.49 36.38 -34.07
N SER A 678 15.16 36.38 -34.28
CA SER A 678 14.52 37.27 -35.26
C SER A 678 14.52 38.75 -34.82
N LYS A 679 14.51 39.03 -33.53
CA LYS A 679 14.66 40.39 -33.01
C LYS A 679 16.10 40.89 -33.05
N SER A 680 17.10 40.00 -32.98
CA SER A 680 18.52 40.37 -33.09
C SER A 680 19.00 40.61 -34.52
N GLY A 681 18.29 40.08 -35.55
CA GLY A 681 18.61 40.29 -36.97
C GLY A 681 18.21 41.67 -37.52
N GLY A 682 17.49 42.49 -36.81
CA GLY A 682 16.96 43.78 -37.22
C GLY A 682 17.42 44.98 -36.38
N GLY A 683 18.65 45.03 -35.89
CA GLY A 683 18.96 46.22 -35.08
C GLY A 683 20.30 46.29 -34.36
N TRP A 684 21.37 45.82 -34.96
CA TRP A 684 22.71 46.08 -34.38
C TRP A 684 23.19 47.54 -34.53
N LYS A 685 22.42 48.43 -35.18
CA LYS A 685 22.78 49.85 -35.38
C LYS A 685 22.09 50.83 -34.43
N SER A 686 21.08 50.46 -33.67
CA SER A 686 20.38 51.42 -32.76
C SER A 686 20.69 51.24 -31.27
N LEU A 687 21.49 50.26 -30.88
CA LEU A 687 21.85 50.02 -29.47
C LEU A 687 23.18 50.65 -29.07
N PHE A 688 23.88 51.32 -29.99
CA PHE A 688 25.18 51.93 -29.70
C PHE A 688 25.14 53.47 -29.60
N ASP A 689 23.94 54.07 -29.73
CA ASP A 689 23.83 55.55 -29.73
C ASP A 689 23.29 56.20 -28.45
N ASN A 690 22.99 55.44 -27.39
CA ASN A 690 22.76 56.06 -26.04
C ASN A 690 22.98 55.03 -24.96
N ASP A 691 24.02 55.06 -24.25
CA ASP A 691 24.28 54.85 -22.82
C ASP A 691 25.64 54.19 -22.55
N GLY A 692 26.68 55.01 -22.51
CA GLY A 692 27.99 54.66 -21.95
C GLY A 692 27.97 54.31 -20.45
N ASP A 693 26.81 54.42 -19.78
CA ASP A 693 26.67 54.18 -18.35
C ASP A 693 26.42 52.74 -17.97
N LEU A 694 25.78 51.95 -18.84
CA LEU A 694 25.48 50.53 -18.53
C LEU A 694 26.74 49.64 -18.66
N LEU A 695 27.63 49.92 -19.60
CA LEU A 695 28.90 49.19 -19.73
C LEU A 695 29.84 49.49 -18.57
N ASN A 696 29.84 50.74 -18.07
CA ASN A 696 30.61 51.15 -16.90
C ASN A 696 30.08 50.51 -15.61
N GLN A 697 28.74 50.35 -15.43
CA GLN A 697 28.14 49.67 -14.29
C GLN A 697 28.41 48.16 -14.33
N PHE A 698 28.38 47.51 -15.52
CA PHE A 698 28.73 46.11 -15.67
C PHE A 698 30.21 45.84 -15.35
N ASN A 699 31.11 46.64 -15.89
CA ASN A 699 32.55 46.54 -15.61
C ASN A 699 32.88 46.85 -14.13
N GLN A 700 32.20 47.81 -13.48
CA GLN A 700 32.32 48.02 -12.05
C GLN A 700 31.80 46.84 -11.23
N SER A 701 30.71 46.21 -11.61
CA SER A 701 30.17 45.02 -10.93
C SER A 701 31.10 43.82 -11.04
N VAL A 702 31.71 43.59 -12.22
CA VAL A 702 32.68 42.50 -12.45
C VAL A 702 33.99 42.77 -11.65
N ASN A 703 34.48 43.99 -11.62
CA ASN A 703 35.67 44.35 -10.85
C ASN A 703 35.42 44.29 -9.33
N ASN A 704 34.23 44.66 -8.85
CA ASN A 704 33.86 44.54 -7.44
C ASN A 704 33.71 43.06 -7.02
N PHE A 705 33.28 42.18 -7.91
CA PHE A 705 33.22 40.74 -7.62
C PHE A 705 34.63 40.11 -7.57
N GLY A 706 35.51 40.50 -8.50
CA GLY A 706 36.93 40.06 -8.51
C GLY A 706 37.69 40.51 -7.23
N ASN A 707 37.45 41.73 -6.76
CA ASN A 707 38.07 42.24 -5.55
C ASN A 707 37.53 41.62 -4.25
N LYS A 708 36.25 41.27 -4.20
CA LYS A 708 35.69 40.53 -3.06
C LYS A 708 36.16 39.08 -3.02
N ALA A 709 36.32 38.42 -4.16
CA ALA A 709 36.88 37.08 -4.22
C ALA A 709 38.35 37.01 -3.81
N SER A 710 39.16 38.01 -4.19
CA SER A 710 40.58 38.09 -3.77
C SER A 710 40.76 38.43 -2.29
N GLN A 711 39.90 39.28 -1.71
CA GLN A 711 39.88 39.56 -0.27
C GLN A 711 39.43 38.32 0.54
N TRP A 712 38.50 37.57 0.06
CA TRP A 712 38.11 36.30 0.68
C TRP A 712 39.23 35.26 0.67
N TRP A 713 39.95 35.13 -0.47
CA TRP A 713 41.13 34.25 -0.58
C TRP A 713 42.31 34.67 0.33
N SER A 714 42.52 35.96 0.51
CA SER A 714 43.57 36.42 1.41
C SER A 714 43.22 36.19 2.88
N GLY A 715 41.92 36.28 3.24
CA GLY A 715 41.45 35.94 4.58
C GLY A 715 41.51 34.44 4.93
N VAL A 716 41.36 33.57 3.93
CA VAL A 716 41.52 32.11 4.12
C VAL A 716 42.98 31.69 4.25
N LYS A 717 43.93 32.38 3.55
CA LYS A 717 45.38 32.14 3.68
C LYS A 717 46.00 32.57 4.99
N SER A 718 45.33 33.41 5.81
CA SER A 718 45.81 33.82 7.11
C SER A 718 45.31 32.95 8.27
N LEU A 719 44.53 31.88 7.96
CA LEU A 719 43.98 30.92 8.93
C LEU A 719 44.64 29.52 8.85
N PHE A 720 45.67 29.37 7.99
CA PHE A 720 46.52 28.16 7.93
C PHE A 720 47.98 28.49 8.08
#